data_5de8c261dd11555fb21d914139f8d4da
#
_entry.id   5de8c261dd11555fb21d914139f8d4da
#
_cell.length_a   1.000
_cell.length_b   1.000
_cell.length_c   1.000
_cell.angle_alpha   90.00
_cell.angle_beta   90.00
_cell.angle_gamma   90.00
#
_symmetry.space_group_name_H-M   'P 1'
#
loop_
_entity.id
_entity.type
_entity.pdbx_description
1 polymer ?
#
loop_
_entity_poly.entity_id
_entity_poly.type
_entity_poly.pdbx_seq_one_letter_code
_entity_poly.pdbx_strand_id
1 'polypeptide(L)'
;MSIDQDIRAQQEANSAYLKMRSEYRAKLADMELIIDPDAYANPATKLLHGPKLKDNKGLKVKVPEWANKAPFAGMQETVLLQIDPGTGTYITAASHVFTMPIDGGTYPEIFPFEMLIPTNSLPDDATCHLRYQLIDFAGDEFDSLVTTVICDRLPPYKHDAPKAPVFAGDYLDDTSLPAGGKLSMTIPGYADWQATDQIAVYLVDEDNIPDDPTATPPIYTGPAPAPGISDSTVDIDADKIRAFGDAKALVTYALRDEAFNDSPPALYKKVGLTFGPLPINLFEPRVPQANPGPLNMQHVADGVSVWILRHTNYKSGDSIRLQWGGKVLADHALGSNPPADIEIQVLPKRLMLEDYGRTTTGVKSTPVSYHVVRQGRLFGPVSDDFDVNFEVAVPWPDPWPPVDWPNPIHPGLLKGDVKNFDGTRTNELIRADKDKDATFHFEWYSEAVNGHVIDFYWNGERVVEAQVTFDDSDPEHVPGGPFEVAIPWSYIKKGGNGNSVPVYYRVSAAGLVNDLHSPTTDVVVNAIAVELPPASFPTIPDPDGFPRCDALENDGSLKADIPDLTGVLEVGDKISVVVTPMRGNLGTPEDPIVGAEFEADFTLDTTAFPVTGFTFLVQPYDIHILPLYDENPTNRIGRLKIQYFFDDSTEVIESEPWIVRTAFSTPTGSCPIPRP
;
A
#
# COMPACT_ATOMS: atom_id res chain seq x y z
N MET A 1 99.30 59.38 -2.14
CA MET A 1 98.76 58.05 -1.99
C MET A 1 98.20 57.66 -3.37
N SER A 2 98.71 56.65 -3.95
CA SER A 2 98.55 56.37 -5.37
C SER A 2 97.19 55.74 -5.71
N ILE A 3 96.69 56.05 -6.89
CA ILE A 3 95.50 55.47 -7.54
C ILE A 3 95.49 53.96 -7.44
N ASP A 4 96.64 53.31 -7.34
CA ASP A 4 96.80 51.86 -7.18
C ASP A 4 96.33 51.31 -5.84
N GLN A 5 96.33 52.07 -4.76
CA GLN A 5 95.81 51.65 -3.44
C GLN A 5 94.33 51.71 -3.40
N ASP A 6 93.73 52.70 -4.06
CA ASP A 6 92.25 52.79 -4.14
C ASP A 6 91.67 51.67 -5.05
N ILE A 7 92.32 51.37 -6.14
CA ILE A 7 91.91 50.27 -7.03
C ILE A 7 92.07 48.92 -6.36
N ARG A 8 93.13 48.70 -5.56
CA ARG A 8 93.27 47.46 -4.76
C ARG A 8 92.20 47.33 -3.65
N ALA A 9 91.91 48.41 -2.94
CA ALA A 9 90.90 48.43 -1.93
C ALA A 9 89.52 48.17 -2.53
N GLN A 10 89.22 48.70 -3.68
CA GLN A 10 87.99 48.48 -4.41
C GLN A 10 87.91 47.06 -4.98
N GLN A 11 89.01 46.44 -5.45
CA GLN A 11 89.04 45.04 -5.83
C GLN A 11 88.91 44.09 -4.66
N GLU A 12 89.56 44.40 -3.53
CA GLU A 12 89.42 43.61 -2.30
C GLU A 12 87.97 43.68 -1.74
N ALA A 13 87.36 44.88 -1.76
CA ALA A 13 86.00 45.06 -1.37
C ALA A 13 85.03 44.30 -2.32
N ASN A 14 85.19 44.35 -3.60
CA ASN A 14 84.42 43.61 -4.59
C ASN A 14 84.66 42.10 -4.45
N SER A 15 85.87 41.64 -4.19
CA SER A 15 86.21 40.25 -3.97
C SER A 15 85.55 39.76 -2.68
N ALA A 16 85.61 40.54 -1.59
CA ALA A 16 84.90 40.24 -0.33
C ALA A 16 83.38 40.19 -0.50
N TYR A 17 82.86 41.13 -1.27
CA TYR A 17 81.44 41.16 -1.62
C TYR A 17 81.04 39.94 -2.42
N LEU A 18 81.74 39.56 -3.45
CA LEU A 18 81.47 38.38 -4.25
C LEU A 18 81.68 37.09 -3.47
N LYS A 19 82.65 37.03 -2.54
CA LYS A 19 82.83 35.91 -1.64
C LYS A 19 81.68 35.83 -0.65
N MET A 20 81.26 36.90 -0.02
CA MET A 20 80.09 36.98 0.89
C MET A 20 78.82 36.60 0.17
N ARG A 21 78.63 37.08 -1.06
CA ARG A 21 77.45 36.72 -1.88
C ARG A 21 77.48 35.25 -2.29
N SER A 22 78.62 34.65 -2.56
CA SER A 22 78.79 33.23 -2.84
C SER A 22 78.54 32.35 -1.61
N GLU A 23 79.05 32.76 -0.42
CA GLU A 23 78.85 32.10 0.84
C GLU A 23 77.38 32.24 1.28
N TYR A 24 76.69 33.34 1.00
CA TYR A 24 75.28 33.57 1.21
C TYR A 24 74.41 32.61 0.35
N ARG A 25 74.75 32.51 -0.93
CA ARG A 25 74.11 31.57 -1.90
C ARG A 25 74.29 30.11 -1.47
N ALA A 26 75.52 29.76 -1.03
CA ALA A 26 75.82 28.40 -0.61
C ALA A 26 75.04 27.97 0.63
N LYS A 27 74.78 28.91 1.58
CA LYS A 27 74.02 28.63 2.79
C LYS A 27 72.55 28.44 2.53
N LEU A 28 71.93 28.96 1.47
CA LEU A 28 70.53 28.74 1.07
C LEU A 28 70.40 27.47 0.21
N ALA A 29 71.46 27.06 -0.49
CA ALA A 29 71.48 25.93 -1.41
C ALA A 29 71.37 24.54 -0.70
N ASP A 30 71.67 24.49 0.61
CA ASP A 30 71.72 23.22 1.37
C ASP A 30 70.44 22.93 2.16
N MET A 31 69.32 23.65 1.91
CA MET A 31 68.09 23.48 2.65
C MET A 31 66.98 22.83 1.79
N GLU A 32 66.42 21.75 2.30
CA GLU A 32 65.29 21.04 1.70
C GLU A 32 63.98 21.37 2.44
N LEU A 33 62.86 21.19 1.74
CA LEU A 33 61.55 21.17 2.39
C LEU A 33 61.46 20.02 3.38
N ILE A 34 60.92 20.26 4.56
CA ILE A 34 60.67 19.23 5.56
C ILE A 34 59.22 18.71 5.35
N ILE A 35 59.07 17.44 5.14
CA ILE A 35 57.78 16.76 5.08
C ILE A 35 57.69 15.83 6.26
N ASP A 36 56.58 15.90 7.01
CA ASP A 36 56.38 15.03 8.16
C ASP A 36 56.32 13.55 7.72
N PRO A 37 56.98 12.64 8.43
CA PRO A 37 57.02 11.23 8.06
C PRO A 37 55.65 10.57 7.88
N ASP A 38 54.67 11.05 8.60
CA ASP A 38 53.30 10.55 8.52
C ASP A 38 52.53 10.99 7.24
N ALA A 39 53.06 11.95 6.47
CA ALA A 39 52.54 12.29 5.15
C ALA A 39 52.81 11.22 4.11
N TYR A 40 53.72 10.29 4.39
CA TYR A 40 54.06 9.22 3.46
C TYR A 40 53.26 7.96 3.77
N ALA A 41 52.81 7.30 2.71
CA ALA A 41 52.32 5.91 2.74
C ALA A 41 53.53 4.96 2.79
N ASN A 42 54.58 5.26 1.97
CA ASN A 42 55.84 4.54 1.99
C ASN A 42 56.99 5.55 2.03
N PRO A 43 57.64 5.74 3.20
CA PRO A 43 58.76 6.68 3.32
C PRO A 43 60.00 6.27 2.50
N ALA A 44 60.21 4.97 2.23
CA ALA A 44 61.37 4.47 1.49
C ALA A 44 61.29 4.87 0.00
N THR A 45 60.11 4.85 -0.58
CA THR A 45 59.88 5.26 -1.98
C THR A 45 59.48 6.73 -2.10
N LYS A 46 59.25 7.41 -1.00
CA LYS A 46 58.70 8.78 -0.91
C LYS A 46 57.26 8.89 -1.45
N LEU A 47 56.51 7.78 -1.44
CA LEU A 47 55.08 7.73 -1.84
C LEU A 47 54.22 8.45 -0.78
N LEU A 48 53.47 9.43 -1.19
CA LEU A 48 52.58 10.20 -0.35
C LEU A 48 51.32 9.41 0.00
N HIS A 49 50.72 9.69 1.19
CA HIS A 49 49.51 9.04 1.67
C HIS A 49 48.28 9.70 1.05
N GLY A 50 47.65 9.08 0.06
CA GLY A 50 46.51 9.62 -0.69
C GLY A 50 45.37 10.22 0.12
N PRO A 51 44.74 9.47 1.05
CA PRO A 51 43.67 9.99 1.94
C PRO A 51 44.10 11.22 2.76
N LYS A 52 45.35 11.25 3.29
CA LYS A 52 45.82 12.42 4.04
C LYS A 52 45.95 13.66 3.20
N LEU A 53 46.34 13.54 1.93
CA LEU A 53 46.32 14.65 1.00
C LEU A 53 44.93 15.22 0.80
N LYS A 54 43.91 14.38 0.76
CA LYS A 54 42.52 14.78 0.63
C LYS A 54 42.03 15.46 1.91
N ASP A 55 42.27 14.85 3.07
CA ASP A 55 41.80 15.34 4.39
C ASP A 55 42.45 16.68 4.74
N ASN A 56 43.74 16.85 4.47
CA ASN A 56 44.48 18.08 4.69
C ASN A 56 44.30 19.12 3.56
N LYS A 57 43.51 18.82 2.52
CA LYS A 57 43.33 19.65 1.33
C LYS A 57 44.66 19.95 0.57
N GLY A 58 45.66 19.12 0.73
CA GLY A 58 46.94 19.24 0.13
C GLY A 58 48.07 18.62 0.95
N LEU A 59 49.31 18.83 0.50
CA LEU A 59 50.52 18.41 1.18
C LEU A 59 51.02 19.53 2.09
N LYS A 60 51.09 19.29 3.40
CA LYS A 60 51.74 20.18 4.35
C LYS A 60 53.26 19.99 4.27
N VAL A 61 53.98 21.06 4.08
CA VAL A 61 55.44 21.12 4.05
C VAL A 61 55.93 22.19 4.99
N LYS A 62 57.14 22.04 5.50
CA LYS A 62 57.71 23.03 6.39
C LYS A 62 58.95 23.59 5.74
N VAL A 63 59.05 24.91 5.68
CA VAL A 63 60.20 25.69 5.22
C VAL A 63 61.12 25.91 6.40
N PRO A 64 62.39 25.47 6.33
CA PRO A 64 63.36 25.72 7.36
C PRO A 64 63.68 27.21 7.50
N GLU A 65 64.15 27.60 8.67
CA GLU A 65 64.61 28.98 8.89
C GLU A 65 65.93 29.24 8.16
N TRP A 66 65.97 30.27 7.33
CA TRP A 66 67.19 30.65 6.59
C TRP A 66 68.03 31.67 7.35
N ALA A 67 69.33 31.69 7.05
CA ALA A 67 70.28 32.68 7.59
C ALA A 67 70.18 34.02 6.82
N ASN A 68 70.71 35.09 7.40
CA ASN A 68 70.77 36.40 6.77
C ASN A 68 69.43 37.00 6.36
N LYS A 69 68.55 37.08 7.31
CA LYS A 69 67.22 37.69 7.16
C LYS A 69 67.31 39.18 6.87
N ALA A 70 66.23 39.77 6.40
CA ALA A 70 66.12 41.19 6.12
C ALA A 70 66.62 42.02 7.31
N PRO A 71 67.57 42.99 7.10
CA PRO A 71 68.28 43.66 8.20
C PRO A 71 67.52 44.82 8.86
N PHE A 72 66.47 45.34 8.23
CA PHE A 72 65.72 46.50 8.75
C PHE A 72 64.21 46.26 8.84
N ALA A 73 63.63 46.93 9.79
CA ALA A 73 62.18 46.93 10.04
C ALA A 73 61.39 47.28 8.75
N GLY A 74 60.33 46.55 8.50
CA GLY A 74 59.43 46.72 7.35
C GLY A 74 59.95 46.14 6.03
N MET A 75 61.19 45.64 5.94
CA MET A 75 61.66 44.90 4.79
C MET A 75 60.97 43.57 4.66
N GLN A 76 60.75 43.13 3.44
CA GLN A 76 60.00 41.91 3.12
C GLN A 76 60.86 40.91 2.39
N GLU A 77 60.70 39.68 2.71
CA GLU A 77 61.21 38.52 1.96
C GLU A 77 60.02 37.60 1.62
N THR A 78 60.01 37.07 0.42
CA THR A 78 58.90 36.22 -0.06
C THR A 78 59.40 34.82 -0.31
N VAL A 79 58.72 33.89 0.29
CA VAL A 79 58.88 32.46 -0.02
C VAL A 79 57.81 32.04 -1.02
N LEU A 80 58.22 31.55 -2.19
CA LEU A 80 57.37 30.91 -3.16
C LEU A 80 57.55 29.39 -3.04
N LEU A 81 56.47 28.69 -2.65
CA LEU A 81 56.46 27.25 -2.65
C LEU A 81 56.18 26.78 -4.09
N GLN A 82 57.07 26.02 -4.68
CA GLN A 82 57.02 25.63 -6.08
C GLN A 82 56.98 24.11 -6.21
N ILE A 83 56.20 23.65 -7.18
CA ILE A 83 56.09 22.26 -7.56
C ILE A 83 56.26 22.09 -9.07
N ASP A 84 57.08 21.13 -9.48
CA ASP A 84 57.04 20.54 -10.80
C ASP A 84 56.27 19.21 -10.73
N PRO A 85 55.09 19.13 -11.33
CA PRO A 85 54.26 17.93 -11.30
C PRO A 85 54.71 16.84 -12.29
N GLY A 86 56.00 16.79 -12.63
CA GLY A 86 56.57 15.84 -13.58
C GLY A 86 56.65 16.37 -15.02
N THR A 87 56.42 17.67 -15.23
CA THR A 87 56.43 18.31 -16.56
C THR A 87 57.78 18.96 -16.90
N GLY A 88 58.69 19.01 -15.97
CA GLY A 88 59.99 19.71 -16.11
C GLY A 88 59.87 21.23 -15.88
N THR A 89 58.70 21.73 -15.45
CA THR A 89 58.45 23.16 -15.22
C THR A 89 57.85 23.38 -13.83
N TYR A 90 58.51 24.24 -13.05
CA TYR A 90 57.99 24.63 -11.72
C TYR A 90 56.84 25.64 -11.82
N ILE A 91 55.78 25.38 -11.09
CA ILE A 91 54.67 26.30 -10.89
C ILE A 91 54.59 26.70 -9.40
N THR A 92 54.23 27.95 -9.12
CA THR A 92 54.03 28.42 -7.74
C THR A 92 52.71 27.88 -7.22
N ALA A 93 52.77 27.04 -6.19
CA ALA A 93 51.62 26.46 -5.52
C ALA A 93 51.10 27.30 -4.36
N ALA A 94 51.99 28.00 -3.67
CA ALA A 94 51.68 28.91 -2.57
C ALA A 94 52.78 29.96 -2.39
N SER A 95 52.48 31.05 -1.73
CA SER A 95 53.44 32.07 -1.38
C SER A 95 53.16 32.62 0.02
N HIS A 96 54.24 33.06 0.70
CA HIS A 96 54.15 33.78 1.97
C HIS A 96 55.15 34.91 2.00
N VAL A 97 54.74 36.09 2.55
CA VAL A 97 55.60 37.25 2.69
C VAL A 97 55.93 37.42 4.17
N PHE A 98 57.22 37.34 4.47
CA PHE A 98 57.76 37.57 5.78
C PHE A 98 58.14 39.07 5.89
N THR A 99 57.68 39.71 6.91
CA THR A 99 57.96 41.15 7.14
C THR A 99 58.76 41.31 8.43
N MET A 100 59.93 41.96 8.35
CA MET A 100 60.76 42.19 9.50
C MET A 100 60.06 43.17 10.49
N PRO A 101 59.88 42.79 11.77
CA PRO A 101 59.20 43.65 12.72
C PRO A 101 59.93 44.92 13.05
N ILE A 102 59.20 45.93 13.58
CA ILE A 102 59.74 47.29 13.83
C ILE A 102 60.84 47.32 14.90
N ASP A 103 60.87 46.37 15.77
CA ASP A 103 61.88 46.23 16.82
C ASP A 103 63.18 45.59 16.37
N GLY A 104 63.28 45.21 15.11
CA GLY A 104 64.49 44.60 14.52
C GLY A 104 64.82 43.20 15.04
N GLY A 105 63.78 42.47 15.55
CA GLY A 105 63.96 41.15 16.13
C GLY A 105 64.00 40.03 15.13
N THR A 106 63.20 38.99 15.31
CA THR A 106 63.00 37.83 14.40
C THR A 106 61.62 37.91 13.76
N TYR A 107 61.40 37.24 12.65
CA TYR A 107 60.08 37.11 12.05
C TYR A 107 59.10 36.61 13.13
N PRO A 108 57.83 37.08 13.11
CA PRO A 108 56.82 36.65 14.05
C PRO A 108 56.39 35.20 13.81
N GLU A 109 56.66 34.65 12.61
CA GLU A 109 56.35 33.27 12.24
C GLU A 109 57.24 32.27 13.00
N ILE A 110 56.68 31.13 13.29
CA ILE A 110 57.35 30.02 13.97
C ILE A 110 58.02 29.12 12.91
N PHE A 111 59.33 28.93 13.03
CA PHE A 111 60.06 28.03 12.13
C PHE A 111 60.31 26.63 12.76
N PRO A 112 60.32 25.54 11.95
CA PRO A 112 60.12 25.56 10.49
C PRO A 112 58.67 25.97 10.15
N PHE A 113 58.53 26.88 9.18
CA PHE A 113 57.26 27.52 8.84
C PHE A 113 56.40 26.58 7.96
N GLU A 114 55.16 26.26 8.43
CA GLU A 114 54.27 25.37 7.68
C GLU A 114 53.55 26.10 6.53
N MET A 115 53.67 25.52 5.33
CA MET A 115 52.95 25.93 4.14
C MET A 115 52.19 24.74 3.55
N LEU A 116 51.18 25.01 2.73
CA LEU A 116 50.35 24.01 2.11
C LEU A 116 50.54 24.04 0.57
N ILE A 117 50.88 22.91 -0.02
CA ILE A 117 50.70 22.68 -1.46
C ILE A 117 49.25 22.19 -1.66
N PRO A 118 48.37 23.00 -2.22
CA PRO A 118 46.96 22.63 -2.32
C PRO A 118 46.76 21.47 -3.31
N THR A 119 45.69 20.69 -3.10
CA THR A 119 45.37 19.48 -3.88
C THR A 119 45.28 19.72 -5.39
N ASN A 120 44.86 20.90 -5.83
CA ASN A 120 44.73 21.27 -7.23
C ASN A 120 46.12 21.52 -7.91
N SER A 121 47.18 21.67 -7.12
CA SER A 121 48.56 21.78 -7.63
C SER A 121 49.28 20.44 -7.68
N LEU A 122 48.72 19.39 -7.04
CA LEU A 122 49.24 18.04 -7.05
C LEU A 122 48.64 17.24 -8.21
N PRO A 123 49.47 16.48 -8.97
CA PRO A 123 48.95 15.60 -10.00
C PRO A 123 48.22 14.41 -9.40
N ASP A 124 47.47 13.72 -10.23
CA ASP A 124 46.78 12.50 -9.79
C ASP A 124 47.73 11.32 -9.65
N ASP A 125 48.68 11.20 -10.56
CA ASP A 125 49.72 10.16 -10.54
C ASP A 125 50.98 10.66 -11.23
N ALA A 126 51.98 11.05 -10.46
CA ALA A 126 53.30 11.42 -10.98
C ALA A 126 54.36 11.55 -9.89
N THR A 127 55.61 11.49 -10.31
CA THR A 127 56.74 11.94 -9.48
C THR A 127 56.82 13.46 -9.53
N CYS A 128 56.73 14.10 -8.35
CA CYS A 128 56.78 15.53 -8.19
C CYS A 128 58.12 15.97 -7.62
N HIS A 129 58.56 17.12 -8.07
CA HIS A 129 59.71 17.79 -7.51
C HIS A 129 59.29 19.07 -6.83
N LEU A 130 59.56 19.16 -5.53
CA LEU A 130 59.17 20.27 -4.67
C LEU A 130 60.36 21.08 -4.29
N ARG A 131 60.25 22.40 -4.31
CA ARG A 131 61.26 23.32 -3.78
C ARG A 131 60.57 24.57 -3.24
N TYR A 132 61.26 25.35 -2.47
CA TYR A 132 60.88 26.73 -2.24
C TYR A 132 61.90 27.65 -2.90
N GLN A 133 61.43 28.80 -3.34
CA GLN A 133 62.26 29.90 -3.84
C GLN A 133 62.11 31.06 -2.87
N LEU A 134 63.23 31.54 -2.36
CA LEU A 134 63.27 32.71 -1.51
C LEU A 134 63.61 33.94 -2.38
N ILE A 135 62.77 34.93 -2.42
CA ILE A 135 63.03 36.25 -2.95
C ILE A 135 63.39 37.13 -1.75
N ASP A 136 64.62 37.53 -1.67
CA ASP A 136 65.13 38.31 -0.56
C ASP A 136 64.67 39.77 -0.65
N PHE A 137 65.02 40.56 0.38
CA PHE A 137 64.68 41.98 0.48
C PHE A 137 65.32 42.83 -0.64
N ALA A 138 66.32 42.35 -1.34
CA ALA A 138 66.96 43.02 -2.50
C ALA A 138 66.36 42.59 -3.85
N GLY A 139 65.43 41.61 -3.84
CA GLY A 139 64.81 41.06 -5.01
C GLY A 139 65.64 39.93 -5.69
N ASP A 140 66.73 39.45 -5.06
CA ASP A 140 67.48 38.29 -5.53
C ASP A 140 66.73 37.00 -5.22
N GLU A 141 66.77 36.06 -6.18
CA GLU A 141 66.02 34.77 -6.10
C GLU A 141 66.99 33.63 -5.75
N PHE A 142 66.62 32.82 -4.78
CA PHE A 142 67.36 31.66 -4.32
C PHE A 142 66.50 30.42 -4.29
N ASP A 143 66.86 29.37 -5.00
CA ASP A 143 66.14 28.10 -4.99
C ASP A 143 66.70 27.19 -3.90
N SER A 144 65.83 26.50 -3.17
CA SER A 144 66.17 25.41 -2.24
C SER A 144 66.63 24.14 -2.99
N LEU A 145 67.17 23.18 -2.23
CA LEU A 145 67.30 21.83 -2.76
C LEU A 145 65.95 21.26 -3.13
N VAL A 146 65.92 20.32 -4.05
CA VAL A 146 64.73 19.66 -4.57
C VAL A 146 64.37 18.46 -3.71
N THR A 147 63.19 18.46 -3.14
CA THR A 147 62.59 17.31 -2.45
C THR A 147 61.70 16.55 -3.44
N THR A 148 62.03 15.30 -3.72
CA THR A 148 61.23 14.45 -4.62
C THR A 148 60.21 13.65 -3.85
N VAL A 149 58.96 13.62 -4.31
CA VAL A 149 57.87 12.82 -3.76
C VAL A 149 57.13 12.12 -4.91
N ILE A 150 56.48 11.02 -4.62
CA ILE A 150 55.56 10.35 -5.53
C ILE A 150 54.14 10.66 -5.06
N CYS A 151 53.37 11.26 -5.93
CA CYS A 151 51.93 11.52 -5.71
C CYS A 151 51.14 10.47 -6.47
N ASP A 152 50.35 9.70 -5.76
CA ASP A 152 49.38 8.78 -6.30
C ASP A 152 48.07 8.98 -5.52
N ARG A 153 47.04 9.46 -6.23
CA ARG A 153 45.70 9.76 -5.67
C ARG A 153 44.62 8.99 -6.38
N LEU A 154 44.98 8.13 -7.33
CA LEU A 154 44.04 7.31 -8.08
C LEU A 154 43.94 5.92 -7.46
N PRO A 155 42.79 5.54 -6.99
CA PRO A 155 42.61 4.17 -6.49
C PRO A 155 42.66 3.16 -7.63
N PRO A 156 42.91 1.86 -7.34
CA PRO A 156 42.73 0.79 -8.31
C PRO A 156 41.35 0.88 -8.99
N TYR A 157 41.29 0.62 -10.32
CA TYR A 157 40.16 0.93 -11.21
C TYR A 157 39.88 2.43 -11.35
N LYS A 158 40.75 3.29 -10.84
CA LYS A 158 40.57 4.75 -10.80
C LYS A 158 39.27 5.11 -10.07
N HIS A 159 38.26 5.59 -10.77
CA HIS A 159 36.95 5.95 -10.17
C HIS A 159 35.83 5.01 -10.59
N ASP A 160 36.12 4.00 -11.40
CA ASP A 160 35.15 3.02 -11.82
C ASP A 160 34.98 1.91 -10.75
N ALA A 161 33.78 1.35 -10.65
CA ALA A 161 33.57 0.20 -9.78
C ALA A 161 34.23 -1.05 -10.37
N PRO A 162 35.00 -1.82 -9.57
CA PRO A 162 35.53 -3.10 -10.00
C PRO A 162 34.43 -4.05 -10.45
N LYS A 163 34.76 -4.99 -11.34
CA LYS A 163 33.83 -6.01 -11.80
C LYS A 163 33.41 -6.93 -10.64
N ALA A 164 32.20 -7.52 -10.74
CA ALA A 164 31.71 -8.44 -9.74
C ALA A 164 32.65 -9.66 -9.54
N PRO A 165 32.82 -10.16 -8.32
CA PRO A 165 33.54 -11.40 -8.09
C PRO A 165 32.80 -12.58 -8.70
N VAL A 166 33.52 -13.65 -9.05
CA VAL A 166 32.95 -14.84 -9.69
C VAL A 166 33.27 -16.09 -8.84
N PHE A 167 32.27 -16.88 -8.54
CA PHE A 167 32.40 -18.20 -7.93
C PHE A 167 31.26 -19.13 -8.37
N ALA A 168 31.43 -20.43 -8.19
CA ALA A 168 30.46 -21.41 -8.64
C ALA A 168 29.17 -21.37 -7.79
N GLY A 169 28.04 -21.50 -8.47
CA GLY A 169 26.71 -21.58 -7.88
C GLY A 169 26.12 -20.23 -7.44
N ASP A 170 24.80 -20.23 -7.36
CA ASP A 170 24.01 -19.10 -6.85
C ASP A 170 23.52 -19.35 -5.42
N TYR A 171 23.83 -20.52 -4.86
CA TYR A 171 23.50 -20.91 -3.50
C TYR A 171 24.70 -21.62 -2.85
N LEU A 172 24.94 -21.36 -1.58
CA LEU A 172 25.91 -22.04 -0.75
C LEU A 172 25.18 -22.72 0.41
N ASP A 173 25.48 -24.00 0.60
CA ASP A 173 24.90 -24.87 1.64
C ASP A 173 26.00 -25.71 2.30
N ASP A 174 25.63 -26.61 3.22
CA ASP A 174 26.56 -27.50 3.91
C ASP A 174 27.32 -28.43 2.97
N THR A 175 26.80 -28.69 1.77
CA THR A 175 27.43 -29.55 0.77
C THR A 175 28.46 -28.80 -0.06
N SER A 176 28.07 -27.60 -0.57
CA SER A 176 28.93 -26.75 -1.40
C SER A 176 29.99 -25.99 -0.61
N LEU A 177 29.71 -25.72 0.68
CA LEU A 177 30.61 -25.01 1.59
C LEU A 177 30.62 -25.66 2.97
N PRO A 178 31.26 -26.84 3.12
CA PRO A 178 31.35 -27.56 4.42
C PRO A 178 32.13 -26.75 5.45
N ALA A 179 31.86 -26.99 6.73
CA ALA A 179 32.61 -26.37 7.83
C ALA A 179 34.11 -26.67 7.69
N GLY A 180 34.97 -25.66 7.95
CA GLY A 180 36.40 -25.74 7.73
C GLY A 180 36.88 -25.82 6.29
N GLY A 181 35.94 -25.72 5.32
CA GLY A 181 36.23 -25.63 3.90
C GLY A 181 36.61 -24.20 3.45
N LYS A 182 36.72 -24.03 2.17
CA LYS A 182 37.03 -22.70 1.54
C LYS A 182 36.13 -22.44 0.34
N LEU A 183 35.75 -21.19 0.18
CA LEU A 183 35.16 -20.69 -1.05
C LEU A 183 36.25 -20.09 -1.94
N SER A 184 36.57 -20.74 -3.05
CA SER A 184 37.46 -20.16 -4.06
C SER A 184 36.68 -19.15 -4.90
N MET A 185 37.05 -17.88 -4.77
CA MET A 185 36.43 -16.76 -5.44
C MET A 185 37.40 -16.16 -6.47
N THR A 186 36.98 -16.04 -7.70
CA THR A 186 37.72 -15.41 -8.77
C THR A 186 37.52 -13.90 -8.73
N ILE A 187 38.64 -13.18 -8.69
CA ILE A 187 38.69 -11.73 -8.82
C ILE A 187 39.07 -11.41 -10.26
N PRO A 188 38.24 -10.70 -11.03
CA PRO A 188 38.54 -10.29 -12.38
C PRO A 188 39.80 -9.40 -12.43
N GLY A 189 40.65 -9.64 -13.40
CA GLY A 189 41.87 -8.85 -13.60
C GLY A 189 41.58 -7.39 -13.97
N TYR A 190 42.53 -6.50 -13.60
CA TYR A 190 42.46 -5.07 -13.86
C TYR A 190 43.81 -4.50 -14.34
N ALA A 191 43.72 -3.46 -15.17
CA ALA A 191 44.90 -3.01 -15.96
C ALA A 191 45.98 -2.27 -15.15
N ASP A 192 45.60 -1.62 -14.04
CA ASP A 192 46.44 -0.81 -13.16
C ASP A 192 46.90 -1.59 -11.89
N TRP A 193 46.83 -2.91 -11.93
CA TRP A 193 47.24 -3.79 -10.82
C TRP A 193 48.73 -3.58 -10.46
N GLN A 194 48.97 -3.52 -9.16
CA GLN A 194 50.30 -3.50 -8.59
C GLN A 194 50.45 -4.65 -7.55
N ALA A 195 51.72 -5.13 -7.41
CA ALA A 195 51.99 -6.24 -6.48
C ALA A 195 51.77 -5.89 -4.99
N THR A 196 51.67 -4.62 -4.69
CA THR A 196 51.42 -4.06 -3.36
C THR A 196 49.95 -3.89 -3.05
N ASP A 197 49.06 -4.02 -4.04
CA ASP A 197 47.64 -3.86 -3.86
C ASP A 197 47.07 -4.89 -2.87
N GLN A 198 46.09 -4.44 -2.08
CA GLN A 198 45.36 -5.25 -1.11
C GLN A 198 43.92 -5.40 -1.55
N ILE A 199 43.29 -6.49 -1.13
CA ILE A 199 41.86 -6.72 -1.33
C ILE A 199 41.18 -6.97 0.01
N ALA A 200 40.01 -6.39 0.17
CA ALA A 200 39.07 -6.73 1.27
C ALA A 200 37.76 -7.19 0.68
N VAL A 201 37.23 -8.34 1.13
CA VAL A 201 35.96 -8.91 0.65
C VAL A 201 34.90 -8.74 1.73
N TYR A 202 33.70 -8.33 1.31
CA TYR A 202 32.58 -8.05 2.17
C TYR A 202 31.38 -8.89 1.79
N LEU A 203 30.60 -9.25 2.81
CA LEU A 203 29.34 -9.95 2.70
C LEU A 203 28.25 -9.07 3.30
N VAL A 204 27.23 -8.76 2.51
CA VAL A 204 26.16 -7.81 2.85
C VAL A 204 24.82 -8.52 2.70
N ASP A 205 23.88 -8.25 3.58
CA ASP A 205 22.50 -8.74 3.48
C ASP A 205 21.76 -7.94 2.38
N GLU A 206 21.17 -8.65 1.39
CA GLU A 206 20.40 -8.01 0.30
C GLU A 206 19.18 -7.26 0.82
N ASP A 207 18.58 -7.74 1.91
CA ASP A 207 17.39 -7.13 2.52
C ASP A 207 17.74 -5.91 3.41
N ASN A 208 19.07 -5.67 3.67
CA ASN A 208 19.55 -4.56 4.49
C ASN A 208 20.94 -4.05 4.00
N ILE A 209 20.98 -3.48 2.81
CA ILE A 209 22.22 -2.98 2.21
C ILE A 209 22.64 -1.67 2.89
N PRO A 210 23.84 -1.58 3.50
CA PRO A 210 24.35 -0.34 4.06
C PRO A 210 24.74 0.66 2.94
N ASP A 211 24.70 1.96 3.27
CA ASP A 211 25.14 3.03 2.35
C ASP A 211 26.59 2.83 1.89
N ASP A 212 27.43 2.35 2.79
CA ASP A 212 28.82 1.99 2.50
C ASP A 212 29.08 0.53 2.95
N PRO A 213 29.15 -0.42 2.00
CA PRO A 213 29.45 -1.81 2.29
C PRO A 213 30.83 -2.02 2.93
N THR A 214 31.80 -1.13 2.68
CA THR A 214 33.17 -1.24 3.21
C THR A 214 33.27 -0.85 4.67
N ALA A 215 32.23 -0.20 5.22
CA ALA A 215 32.13 0.07 6.67
C ALA A 215 31.82 -1.19 7.49
N THR A 216 31.40 -2.30 6.84
CA THR A 216 31.18 -3.58 7.54
C THR A 216 32.50 -4.33 7.72
N PRO A 217 32.62 -5.23 8.74
CA PRO A 217 33.81 -6.04 8.87
C PRO A 217 34.03 -6.96 7.65
N PRO A 218 35.21 -6.96 7.03
CA PRO A 218 35.49 -7.82 5.89
C PRO A 218 35.55 -9.30 6.32
N ILE A 219 35.08 -10.19 5.46
CA ILE A 219 35.22 -11.64 5.65
C ILE A 219 36.59 -12.16 5.19
N TYR A 220 37.31 -11.38 4.41
CA TYR A 220 38.66 -11.65 3.95
C TYR A 220 39.43 -10.35 3.73
N THR A 221 40.72 -10.33 4.10
CA THR A 221 41.69 -9.30 3.76
C THR A 221 43.00 -9.96 3.39
N GLY A 222 43.69 -9.44 2.38
CA GLY A 222 44.97 -9.96 1.94
C GLY A 222 45.52 -9.25 0.72
N PRO A 223 46.66 -9.67 0.20
CA PRO A 223 47.20 -9.14 -1.06
C PRO A 223 46.20 -9.36 -2.20
N ALA A 224 46.08 -8.38 -3.10
CA ALA A 224 45.32 -8.58 -4.32
C ALA A 224 45.99 -9.68 -5.15
N PRO A 225 45.24 -10.67 -5.65
CA PRO A 225 45.82 -11.84 -6.26
C PRO A 225 46.51 -11.51 -7.59
N ALA A 226 47.67 -12.12 -7.82
CA ALA A 226 48.49 -11.97 -9.04
C ALA A 226 48.16 -13.07 -10.07
N PRO A 227 48.44 -12.81 -11.36
CA PRO A 227 48.84 -11.56 -12.02
C PRO A 227 47.59 -10.72 -12.36
N GLY A 228 47.51 -9.50 -11.87
CA GLY A 228 46.36 -8.62 -11.90
C GLY A 228 45.63 -8.38 -13.21
N ILE A 229 46.30 -8.53 -14.36
CA ILE A 229 45.67 -8.38 -15.69
C ILE A 229 44.85 -9.62 -16.12
N SER A 230 45.05 -10.75 -15.45
CA SER A 230 44.30 -11.98 -15.66
C SER A 230 43.44 -12.29 -14.42
N ASP A 231 42.32 -12.97 -14.63
CA ASP A 231 41.51 -13.45 -13.52
C ASP A 231 42.33 -14.32 -12.58
N SER A 232 42.16 -14.10 -11.29
CA SER A 232 42.89 -14.81 -10.23
C SER A 232 41.99 -15.12 -9.06
N THR A 233 42.40 -15.98 -8.14
CA THR A 233 41.52 -16.49 -7.08
C THR A 233 42.00 -16.09 -5.70
N VAL A 234 41.02 -15.86 -4.81
CA VAL A 234 41.20 -15.81 -3.36
C VAL A 234 40.37 -16.92 -2.71
N ASP A 235 40.92 -17.51 -1.66
CA ASP A 235 40.25 -18.55 -0.89
C ASP A 235 39.76 -17.98 0.43
N ILE A 236 38.43 -17.92 0.58
CA ILE A 236 37.76 -17.38 1.76
C ILE A 236 37.37 -18.52 2.66
N ASP A 237 37.66 -18.41 3.96
CA ASP A 237 37.30 -19.45 4.96
C ASP A 237 35.78 -19.60 5.03
N ALA A 238 35.30 -20.84 4.84
CA ALA A 238 33.89 -21.18 4.91
C ALA A 238 33.23 -20.73 6.22
N ASP A 239 33.94 -20.83 7.33
CA ASP A 239 33.40 -20.50 8.66
C ASP A 239 33.06 -18.99 8.79
N LYS A 240 33.77 -18.12 8.06
CA LYS A 240 33.42 -16.68 8.00
C LYS A 240 32.12 -16.43 7.29
N ILE A 241 31.85 -17.16 6.19
CA ILE A 241 30.60 -17.07 5.44
C ILE A 241 29.47 -17.73 6.25
N ARG A 242 29.72 -18.88 6.85
CA ARG A 242 28.74 -19.62 7.68
C ARG A 242 28.33 -18.84 8.92
N ALA A 243 29.23 -18.04 9.50
CA ALA A 243 28.92 -17.17 10.64
C ALA A 243 27.91 -16.06 10.29
N PHE A 244 27.73 -15.74 9.00
CA PHE A 244 26.72 -14.81 8.54
C PHE A 244 25.30 -15.39 8.67
N GLY A 245 25.18 -16.71 8.59
CA GLY A 245 23.90 -17.43 8.69
C GLY A 245 23.16 -17.53 7.36
N ASP A 246 21.89 -17.93 7.44
CA ASP A 246 21.01 -17.97 6.27
C ASP A 246 20.62 -16.56 5.86
N ALA A 247 20.89 -16.20 4.61
CA ALA A 247 20.56 -14.87 4.06
C ALA A 247 20.56 -14.87 2.53
N LYS A 248 19.90 -13.89 1.93
CA LYS A 248 20.19 -13.45 0.57
C LYS A 248 21.37 -12.50 0.67
N ALA A 249 22.54 -12.99 0.30
CA ALA A 249 23.75 -12.23 0.47
C ALA A 249 24.25 -11.64 -0.84
N LEU A 250 24.91 -10.48 -0.73
CA LEU A 250 25.65 -9.81 -1.79
C LEU A 250 27.12 -9.86 -1.43
N VAL A 251 27.93 -10.44 -2.31
CA VAL A 251 29.38 -10.47 -2.18
C VAL A 251 29.99 -9.36 -3.00
N THR A 252 30.82 -8.54 -2.37
CA THR A 252 31.58 -7.46 -3.00
C THR A 252 33.00 -7.43 -2.46
N TYR A 253 33.85 -6.64 -3.07
CA TYR A 253 35.20 -6.37 -2.58
C TYR A 253 35.60 -4.93 -2.88
N ALA A 254 36.61 -4.45 -2.17
CA ALA A 254 37.31 -3.22 -2.47
C ALA A 254 38.81 -3.49 -2.59
N LEU A 255 39.49 -2.74 -3.41
CA LEU A 255 40.92 -2.78 -3.59
C LEU A 255 41.55 -1.53 -2.97
N ARG A 256 42.75 -1.69 -2.42
CA ARG A 256 43.52 -0.60 -1.85
C ARG A 256 44.95 -0.66 -2.40
N ASP A 257 45.44 0.44 -2.94
CA ASP A 257 46.85 0.56 -3.39
C ASP A 257 47.82 0.83 -2.23
N GLU A 258 49.11 0.95 -2.57
CA GLU A 258 50.17 1.28 -1.62
C GLU A 258 50.06 2.69 -1.04
N ALA A 259 49.42 3.63 -1.78
CA ALA A 259 49.15 4.99 -1.31
C ALA A 259 47.94 5.08 -0.41
N PHE A 260 47.28 3.97 -0.08
CA PHE A 260 46.05 3.83 0.71
C PHE A 260 44.80 4.39 0.03
N ASN A 261 44.78 4.55 -1.27
CA ASN A 261 43.57 4.89 -1.98
C ASN A 261 42.68 3.65 -2.11
N ASP A 262 41.41 3.79 -1.71
CA ASP A 262 40.41 2.72 -1.79
C ASP A 262 39.61 2.84 -3.09
N SER A 263 39.45 1.75 -3.82
CA SER A 263 38.53 1.69 -4.95
C SER A 263 37.08 1.84 -4.47
N PRO A 264 36.14 2.27 -5.32
CA PRO A 264 34.75 2.01 -5.06
C PRO A 264 34.49 0.51 -4.79
N PRO A 265 33.45 0.13 -4.05
CA PRO A 265 33.04 -1.27 -3.94
C PRO A 265 32.79 -1.89 -5.32
N ALA A 266 33.21 -3.12 -5.51
CA ALA A 266 32.95 -3.89 -6.72
C ALA A 266 31.44 -4.09 -6.94
N LEU A 267 31.05 -4.36 -8.18
CA LEU A 267 29.70 -4.82 -8.48
C LEU A 267 29.40 -6.10 -7.67
N TYR A 268 28.15 -6.25 -7.23
CA TYR A 268 27.76 -7.38 -6.38
C TYR A 268 27.57 -8.69 -7.15
N LYS A 269 28.01 -9.81 -6.56
CA LYS A 269 27.55 -11.16 -6.88
C LYS A 269 26.49 -11.58 -5.85
N LYS A 270 25.29 -11.88 -6.31
CA LYS A 270 24.21 -12.41 -5.44
C LYS A 270 24.45 -13.88 -5.13
N VAL A 271 24.16 -14.29 -3.89
CA VAL A 271 24.23 -15.67 -3.43
C VAL A 271 23.23 -15.94 -2.31
N GLY A 272 22.48 -17.03 -2.38
CA GLY A 272 21.63 -17.51 -1.28
C GLY A 272 22.46 -18.39 -0.32
N LEU A 273 22.48 -18.02 0.95
CA LEU A 273 23.13 -18.81 2.01
C LEU A 273 22.07 -19.65 2.70
N THR A 274 22.21 -21.00 2.66
CA THR A 274 21.22 -21.93 3.21
C THR A 274 21.90 -23.07 3.95
N PHE A 275 22.32 -22.82 5.20
CA PHE A 275 23.01 -23.78 6.01
C PHE A 275 22.05 -24.62 6.89
N GLY A 276 22.48 -25.82 7.31
CA GLY A 276 21.68 -26.75 8.11
C GLY A 276 20.64 -27.52 7.29
N PRO A 277 19.68 -28.21 7.93
CA PRO A 277 18.76 -29.11 7.26
C PRO A 277 17.87 -28.38 6.23
N LEU A 278 17.88 -28.86 4.97
CA LEU A 278 17.09 -28.34 3.88
C LEU A 278 15.62 -28.78 3.99
N PRO A 279 14.65 -28.04 3.37
CA PRO A 279 13.26 -28.45 3.29
C PRO A 279 13.09 -29.83 2.65
N ILE A 280 12.36 -30.72 3.34
CA ILE A 280 12.00 -32.07 2.86
C ILE A 280 10.54 -32.36 3.17
N ASN A 281 9.98 -33.44 2.62
CA ASN A 281 8.59 -33.84 2.77
C ASN A 281 7.63 -32.71 2.32
N LEU A 282 7.78 -32.30 1.06
CA LEU A 282 6.85 -31.40 0.41
C LEU A 282 5.63 -32.23 -0.03
N PHE A 283 4.43 -31.82 0.40
CA PHE A 283 3.18 -32.52 0.13
C PHE A 283 2.40 -31.82 -0.98
N GLU A 284 1.58 -32.58 -1.71
CA GLU A 284 0.71 -32.04 -2.75
C GLU A 284 -0.22 -30.97 -2.19
N PRO A 285 -0.44 -29.86 -2.94
CA PRO A 285 -1.37 -28.82 -2.55
C PRO A 285 -2.80 -29.32 -2.60
N ARG A 286 -3.69 -28.75 -1.80
CA ARG A 286 -5.13 -29.06 -1.77
C ARG A 286 -5.93 -27.80 -2.02
N VAL A 287 -6.99 -27.90 -2.80
CA VAL A 287 -7.96 -26.82 -3.04
C VAL A 287 -9.33 -27.33 -2.60
N PRO A 288 -9.76 -27.05 -1.35
CA PRO A 288 -11.00 -27.60 -0.81
C PRO A 288 -12.23 -27.27 -1.63
N GLN A 289 -12.27 -26.09 -2.23
CA GLN A 289 -13.39 -25.62 -3.06
C GLN A 289 -13.54 -26.40 -4.39
N ALA A 290 -12.51 -27.14 -4.80
CA ALA A 290 -12.55 -27.99 -5.99
C ALA A 290 -13.12 -29.41 -5.69
N ASN A 291 -13.73 -29.64 -4.54
CA ASN A 291 -14.30 -30.94 -4.15
C ASN A 291 -15.63 -30.74 -3.40
N PRO A 292 -16.75 -31.24 -3.90
CA PRO A 292 -16.90 -32.03 -5.15
C PRO A 292 -17.11 -31.13 -6.36
N GLY A 293 -16.50 -31.52 -7.49
CA GLY A 293 -16.70 -30.90 -8.80
C GLY A 293 -15.77 -29.72 -9.11
N PRO A 294 -15.86 -29.18 -10.33
CA PRO A 294 -14.97 -28.13 -10.78
C PRO A 294 -15.20 -26.82 -10.04
N LEU A 295 -14.13 -26.05 -9.86
CA LEU A 295 -14.24 -24.65 -9.41
C LEU A 295 -15.06 -23.85 -10.41
N ASN A 296 -16.01 -23.06 -9.91
CA ASN A 296 -16.86 -22.18 -10.70
C ASN A 296 -16.74 -20.72 -10.23
N MET A 297 -17.45 -19.79 -10.87
CA MET A 297 -17.40 -18.37 -10.53
C MET A 297 -17.87 -18.09 -9.09
N GLN A 298 -18.87 -18.83 -8.59
CA GLN A 298 -19.35 -18.66 -7.22
C GLN A 298 -18.28 -19.03 -6.20
N HIS A 299 -17.57 -20.15 -6.40
CA HIS A 299 -16.43 -20.52 -5.54
C HIS A 299 -15.38 -19.43 -5.50
N VAL A 300 -15.11 -18.76 -6.63
CA VAL A 300 -14.17 -17.65 -6.69
C VAL A 300 -14.73 -16.40 -5.99
N ALA A 301 -16.02 -16.14 -6.09
CA ALA A 301 -16.68 -15.05 -5.38
C ALA A 301 -16.56 -15.23 -3.86
N ASP A 302 -16.75 -16.44 -3.37
CA ASP A 302 -16.66 -16.81 -1.95
C ASP A 302 -15.20 -16.85 -1.46
N GLY A 303 -14.24 -17.04 -2.37
CA GLY A 303 -12.81 -17.09 -2.11
C GLY A 303 -12.23 -18.48 -2.28
N VAL A 304 -11.17 -18.58 -3.10
CA VAL A 304 -10.42 -19.81 -3.33
C VAL A 304 -9.10 -19.76 -2.59
N SER A 305 -8.82 -20.81 -1.81
CA SER A 305 -7.56 -20.97 -1.10
C SER A 305 -6.87 -22.28 -1.44
N VAL A 306 -5.55 -22.24 -1.46
CA VAL A 306 -4.69 -23.41 -1.58
C VAL A 306 -4.15 -23.75 -0.20
N TRP A 307 -4.32 -25.00 0.19
CA TRP A 307 -3.87 -25.51 1.47
C TRP A 307 -2.66 -26.41 1.28
N ILE A 308 -1.59 -26.13 2.02
CA ILE A 308 -0.31 -26.84 1.91
C ILE A 308 0.09 -27.31 3.31
N LEU A 309 0.36 -28.58 3.46
CA LEU A 309 0.94 -29.12 4.69
C LEU A 309 2.36 -28.59 4.87
N ARG A 310 2.66 -28.10 6.08
CA ARG A 310 3.99 -27.59 6.41
C ARG A 310 5.05 -28.66 6.22
N HIS A 311 6.08 -28.32 5.43
CA HIS A 311 7.23 -29.18 5.19
C HIS A 311 8.07 -29.39 6.45
N THR A 312 8.90 -30.45 6.45
CA THR A 312 9.87 -30.72 7.52
C THR A 312 11.07 -29.78 7.35
N ASN A 313 11.74 -29.46 8.46
CA ASN A 313 12.91 -28.56 8.53
C ASN A 313 12.59 -27.13 8.07
N TYR A 314 11.38 -26.64 8.33
CA TYR A 314 11.05 -25.25 8.06
C TYR A 314 11.88 -24.27 8.90
N LYS A 315 12.12 -23.08 8.38
CA LYS A 315 12.75 -21.95 9.06
C LYS A 315 11.89 -20.69 8.94
N SER A 316 12.05 -19.76 9.86
CA SER A 316 11.25 -18.52 9.90
C SER A 316 11.38 -17.64 8.66
N GLY A 317 12.47 -17.78 7.91
CA GLY A 317 12.70 -17.07 6.64
C GLY A 317 12.19 -17.81 5.40
N ASP A 318 11.54 -18.97 5.56
CA ASP A 318 10.96 -19.68 4.44
C ASP A 318 9.68 -18.99 3.96
N SER A 319 9.43 -19.07 2.67
CA SER A 319 8.16 -18.67 2.06
C SER A 319 7.68 -19.71 1.07
N ILE A 320 6.39 -19.66 0.76
CA ILE A 320 5.78 -20.50 -0.28
C ILE A 320 5.56 -19.63 -1.50
N ARG A 321 6.13 -20.05 -2.62
CA ARG A 321 5.84 -19.50 -3.94
C ARG A 321 4.83 -20.37 -4.64
N LEU A 322 3.58 -19.94 -4.63
CA LEU A 322 2.47 -20.63 -5.25
C LEU A 322 2.36 -20.26 -6.72
N GLN A 323 2.01 -21.24 -7.55
CA GLN A 323 1.71 -21.06 -8.96
C GLN A 323 0.34 -21.69 -9.26
N TRP A 324 -0.54 -20.91 -9.86
CA TRP A 324 -1.85 -21.32 -10.34
C TRP A 324 -1.81 -21.39 -11.88
N GLY A 325 -1.91 -22.58 -12.45
CA GLY A 325 -1.68 -22.76 -13.88
C GLY A 325 -0.33 -22.20 -14.32
N GLY A 326 -0.35 -21.29 -15.29
CA GLY A 326 0.86 -20.56 -15.74
C GLY A 326 1.22 -19.30 -14.93
N LYS A 327 0.50 -18.98 -13.86
CA LYS A 327 0.61 -17.71 -13.13
C LYS A 327 1.26 -17.87 -11.76
N VAL A 328 2.33 -17.14 -11.52
CA VAL A 328 3.03 -17.11 -10.22
C VAL A 328 2.38 -16.06 -9.32
N LEU A 329 2.04 -16.45 -8.08
CA LEU A 329 1.54 -15.57 -7.05
C LEU A 329 2.69 -14.95 -6.24
N ALA A 330 2.39 -13.92 -5.45
CA ALA A 330 3.34 -13.36 -4.50
C ALA A 330 3.77 -14.39 -3.46
N ASP A 331 5.03 -14.34 -3.04
CA ASP A 331 5.57 -15.27 -2.04
C ASP A 331 4.85 -15.08 -0.70
N HIS A 332 4.37 -16.19 -0.12
CA HIS A 332 3.72 -16.22 1.19
C HIS A 332 4.76 -16.58 2.28
N ALA A 333 5.11 -15.62 3.13
CA ALA A 333 6.06 -15.81 4.20
C ALA A 333 5.49 -16.72 5.31
N LEU A 334 6.25 -17.71 5.76
CA LEU A 334 5.82 -18.66 6.81
C LEU A 334 5.94 -18.10 8.23
N GLY A 335 6.90 -17.20 8.47
CA GLY A 335 7.15 -16.68 9.80
C GLY A 335 7.79 -17.71 10.75
N SER A 336 7.81 -17.37 12.05
CA SER A 336 8.50 -18.18 13.07
C SER A 336 7.72 -19.40 13.56
N ASN A 337 6.39 -19.38 13.44
CA ASN A 337 5.53 -20.47 13.90
C ASN A 337 4.34 -20.70 12.95
N PRO A 338 4.58 -21.19 11.72
CA PRO A 338 3.52 -21.45 10.77
C PRO A 338 2.60 -22.58 11.25
N PRO A 339 1.30 -22.54 10.93
CA PRO A 339 0.37 -23.65 11.23
C PRO A 339 0.81 -24.94 10.52
N ALA A 340 0.25 -26.07 10.93
CA ALA A 340 0.49 -27.34 10.25
C ALA A 340 -0.09 -27.35 8.82
N ASP A 341 -1.27 -26.76 8.64
CA ASP A 341 -1.90 -26.47 7.35
C ASP A 341 -1.76 -24.99 7.04
N ILE A 342 -1.05 -24.67 6.00
CA ILE A 342 -0.82 -23.31 5.51
C ILE A 342 -1.88 -22.99 4.47
N GLU A 343 -2.70 -21.96 4.74
CA GLU A 343 -3.72 -21.50 3.81
C GLU A 343 -3.23 -20.26 3.07
N ILE A 344 -3.31 -20.31 1.73
CA ILE A 344 -2.92 -19.22 0.85
C ILE A 344 -4.08 -18.86 -0.08
N GLN A 345 -4.58 -17.64 0.05
CA GLN A 345 -5.63 -17.12 -0.82
C GLN A 345 -5.10 -16.86 -2.23
N VAL A 346 -5.87 -17.30 -3.23
CA VAL A 346 -5.51 -17.05 -4.65
C VAL A 346 -5.92 -15.63 -5.04
N LEU A 347 -4.97 -14.71 -5.00
CA LEU A 347 -5.18 -13.31 -5.34
C LEU A 347 -4.15 -12.82 -6.36
N PRO A 348 -4.54 -11.92 -7.27
CA PRO A 348 -5.91 -11.41 -7.53
C PRO A 348 -6.80 -12.47 -8.16
N LYS A 349 -8.10 -12.48 -7.85
CA LYS A 349 -9.08 -13.46 -8.35
C LYS A 349 -9.06 -13.60 -9.87
N ARG A 350 -8.90 -12.50 -10.61
CA ARG A 350 -8.82 -12.48 -12.10
C ARG A 350 -7.75 -13.39 -12.69
N LEU A 351 -6.70 -13.69 -11.94
CA LEU A 351 -5.62 -14.57 -12.36
C LEU A 351 -6.14 -15.98 -12.73
N MET A 352 -7.16 -16.45 -12.01
CA MET A 352 -7.78 -17.75 -12.33
C MET A 352 -8.51 -17.74 -13.67
N LEU A 353 -9.22 -16.64 -14.01
CA LEU A 353 -9.85 -16.46 -15.30
C LEU A 353 -8.82 -16.33 -16.43
N GLU A 354 -7.75 -15.58 -16.18
CA GLU A 354 -6.64 -15.44 -17.13
C GLU A 354 -5.99 -16.78 -17.46
N ASP A 355 -5.81 -17.64 -16.45
CA ASP A 355 -5.30 -19.00 -16.68
C ASP A 355 -6.32 -19.87 -17.40
N TYR A 356 -7.61 -19.79 -17.01
CA TYR A 356 -8.68 -20.53 -17.69
C TYR A 356 -8.70 -20.23 -19.19
N GLY A 357 -8.60 -18.94 -19.55
CA GLY A 357 -8.52 -18.48 -20.93
C GLY A 357 -9.87 -18.07 -21.51
N ARG A 358 -9.86 -17.03 -22.35
CA ARG A 358 -11.06 -16.40 -22.92
C ARG A 358 -11.89 -17.33 -23.81
N THR A 359 -11.24 -18.26 -24.48
CA THR A 359 -11.88 -19.17 -25.49
C THR A 359 -12.01 -20.61 -25.00
N THR A 360 -11.69 -20.85 -23.73
CA THR A 360 -11.82 -22.18 -23.12
C THR A 360 -13.29 -22.48 -22.87
N THR A 361 -13.72 -23.68 -23.20
CA THR A 361 -15.06 -24.20 -22.93
C THR A 361 -14.99 -25.43 -22.04
N GLY A 362 -16.01 -25.65 -21.22
CA GLY A 362 -16.10 -26.78 -20.31
C GLY A 362 -15.07 -26.79 -19.21
N VAL A 363 -14.75 -27.97 -18.74
CA VAL A 363 -13.81 -28.20 -17.66
C VAL A 363 -12.38 -28.18 -18.17
N LYS A 364 -11.53 -27.34 -17.55
CA LYS A 364 -10.09 -27.30 -17.75
C LYS A 364 -9.39 -27.86 -16.53
N SER A 365 -8.51 -28.83 -16.68
CA SER A 365 -7.58 -29.25 -15.65
C SER A 365 -6.47 -28.20 -15.51
N THR A 366 -6.33 -27.63 -14.32
CA THR A 366 -5.40 -26.55 -14.01
C THR A 366 -4.39 -27.04 -12.98
N PRO A 367 -3.07 -27.09 -13.32
CA PRO A 367 -2.05 -27.46 -12.36
C PRO A 367 -1.87 -26.35 -11.31
N VAL A 368 -1.90 -26.74 -10.05
CA VAL A 368 -1.55 -25.89 -8.92
C VAL A 368 -0.26 -26.43 -8.33
N SER A 369 0.79 -25.63 -8.33
CA SER A 369 2.09 -26.05 -7.85
C SER A 369 2.71 -25.04 -6.91
N TYR A 370 3.65 -25.48 -6.09
CA TYR A 370 4.39 -24.58 -5.24
C TYR A 370 5.86 -24.96 -5.08
N HIS A 371 6.66 -23.98 -4.72
CA HIS A 371 8.01 -24.15 -4.21
C HIS A 371 8.10 -23.61 -2.79
N VAL A 372 8.89 -24.25 -1.96
CA VAL A 372 9.41 -23.60 -0.77
C VAL A 372 10.61 -22.76 -1.20
N VAL A 373 10.62 -21.51 -0.79
CA VAL A 373 11.69 -20.55 -1.08
C VAL A 373 12.46 -20.27 0.21
N ARG A 374 13.75 -20.59 0.22
CA ARG A 374 14.67 -20.26 1.32
C ARG A 374 15.83 -19.48 0.76
N GLN A 375 15.95 -18.22 1.17
CA GLN A 375 17.03 -17.32 0.70
C GLN A 375 17.18 -17.29 -0.83
N GLY A 376 16.03 -17.23 -1.54
CA GLY A 376 15.99 -17.26 -3.00
C GLY A 376 16.10 -18.63 -3.66
N ARG A 377 16.53 -19.67 -2.94
CA ARG A 377 16.61 -21.05 -3.43
C ARG A 377 15.22 -21.69 -3.44
N LEU A 378 14.91 -22.37 -4.54
CA LEU A 378 13.64 -23.06 -4.74
C LEU A 378 13.77 -24.53 -4.43
N PHE A 379 12.82 -25.07 -3.63
CA PHE A 379 12.67 -26.50 -3.33
C PHE A 379 11.30 -26.95 -3.83
N GLY A 380 11.25 -27.99 -4.64
CA GLY A 380 10.09 -28.42 -5.38
C GLY A 380 10.36 -28.35 -6.90
N PRO A 381 9.36 -28.17 -7.81
CA PRO A 381 7.94 -28.00 -7.47
C PRO A 381 7.26 -29.26 -6.97
N VAL A 382 6.18 -29.10 -6.22
CA VAL A 382 5.17 -30.12 -5.97
C VAL A 382 3.84 -29.62 -6.50
N SER A 383 3.08 -30.43 -7.19
CA SER A 383 1.86 -30.02 -7.88
C SER A 383 0.75 -31.07 -7.78
N ASP A 384 -0.49 -30.59 -7.89
CA ASP A 384 -1.69 -31.38 -8.16
C ASP A 384 -2.59 -30.65 -9.14
N ASP A 385 -3.46 -31.36 -9.84
CA ASP A 385 -4.33 -30.81 -10.88
C ASP A 385 -5.76 -30.66 -10.35
N PHE A 386 -6.37 -29.51 -10.63
CA PHE A 386 -7.74 -29.18 -10.20
C PHE A 386 -8.60 -28.79 -11.38
N ASP A 387 -9.81 -29.33 -11.41
CA ASP A 387 -10.78 -29.01 -12.42
C ASP A 387 -11.40 -27.63 -12.19
N VAL A 388 -11.43 -26.82 -13.25
CA VAL A 388 -11.94 -25.45 -13.24
C VAL A 388 -12.91 -25.29 -14.41
N ASN A 389 -14.06 -24.66 -14.17
CA ASN A 389 -15.03 -24.30 -15.22
C ASN A 389 -15.56 -22.89 -14.98
N PHE A 390 -15.07 -21.93 -15.77
CA PHE A 390 -15.53 -20.54 -15.78
C PHE A 390 -16.25 -20.19 -17.09
N GLU A 391 -16.68 -21.22 -17.85
CA GLU A 391 -17.48 -21.01 -19.05
C GLU A 391 -18.80 -20.35 -18.69
N VAL A 392 -19.20 -19.39 -19.50
CA VAL A 392 -20.43 -18.59 -19.38
C VAL A 392 -21.16 -18.55 -20.72
N ALA A 393 -22.47 -18.32 -20.70
CA ALA A 393 -23.29 -18.25 -21.89
C ALA A 393 -22.94 -17.08 -22.82
N VAL A 394 -22.51 -15.97 -22.25
CA VAL A 394 -22.17 -14.74 -23.00
C VAL A 394 -20.69 -14.43 -22.81
N PRO A 395 -19.89 -14.32 -23.89
CA PRO A 395 -18.47 -14.02 -23.80
C PRO A 395 -18.21 -12.64 -23.18
N TRP A 396 -17.23 -12.57 -22.28
CA TRP A 396 -16.83 -11.30 -21.68
C TRP A 396 -16.26 -10.33 -22.71
N PRO A 397 -16.69 -9.05 -22.73
CA PRO A 397 -16.15 -8.04 -23.64
C PRO A 397 -14.75 -7.56 -23.20
N ASP A 398 -14.12 -6.72 -24.02
CA ASP A 398 -12.89 -6.03 -23.63
C ASP A 398 -13.19 -4.85 -22.68
N PRO A 399 -12.28 -4.54 -21.72
CA PRO A 399 -11.00 -5.23 -21.45
C PRO A 399 -11.17 -6.58 -20.76
N TRP A 400 -10.40 -7.56 -21.21
CA TRP A 400 -10.42 -8.91 -20.64
C TRP A 400 -9.12 -9.20 -19.85
N PRO A 401 -9.16 -9.83 -18.65
CA PRO A 401 -10.35 -10.22 -17.90
C PRO A 401 -11.06 -9.00 -17.29
N PRO A 402 -12.39 -9.08 -17.05
CA PRO A 402 -13.13 -7.99 -16.45
C PRO A 402 -12.57 -7.55 -15.10
N VAL A 403 -12.63 -6.26 -14.80
CA VAL A 403 -12.04 -5.69 -13.57
C VAL A 403 -12.69 -6.25 -12.31
N ASP A 404 -14.01 -6.42 -12.35
CA ASP A 404 -14.86 -6.83 -11.19
C ASP A 404 -15.12 -8.33 -11.14
N TRP A 405 -14.50 -9.09 -12.09
CA TRP A 405 -14.64 -10.54 -12.08
C TRP A 405 -14.23 -11.11 -10.71
N PRO A 406 -14.98 -12.01 -10.09
CA PRO A 406 -16.04 -12.87 -10.65
C PRO A 406 -17.49 -12.34 -10.46
N ASN A 407 -17.73 -11.02 -10.48
CA ASN A 407 -19.08 -10.47 -10.42
C ASN A 407 -19.90 -11.04 -11.60
N PRO A 408 -21.07 -11.69 -11.36
CA PRO A 408 -21.87 -12.24 -12.43
C PRO A 408 -22.63 -11.21 -13.28
N ILE A 409 -22.64 -9.94 -12.89
CA ILE A 409 -23.26 -8.87 -13.69
C ILE A 409 -22.44 -8.64 -14.94
N HIS A 410 -23.05 -8.92 -16.09
CA HIS A 410 -22.37 -8.88 -17.37
C HIS A 410 -22.69 -7.58 -18.13
N PRO A 411 -21.69 -6.80 -18.56
CA PRO A 411 -21.91 -5.50 -19.22
C PRO A 411 -22.60 -5.60 -20.60
N GLY A 412 -22.57 -6.77 -21.25
CA GLY A 412 -23.29 -7.03 -22.50
C GLY A 412 -24.76 -7.43 -22.30
N LEU A 413 -25.22 -7.62 -21.06
CA LEU A 413 -26.62 -7.86 -20.73
C LEU A 413 -27.25 -6.52 -20.36
N LEU A 414 -28.11 -6.01 -21.24
CA LEU A 414 -28.71 -4.70 -21.04
C LEU A 414 -29.74 -4.73 -19.91
N LYS A 415 -29.89 -3.62 -19.23
CA LYS A 415 -30.92 -3.39 -18.24
C LYS A 415 -32.29 -3.40 -18.92
N GLY A 416 -33.24 -4.17 -18.40
CA GLY A 416 -34.61 -4.14 -18.88
C GLY A 416 -35.46 -3.12 -18.12
N ASP A 417 -36.68 -2.87 -18.62
CA ASP A 417 -37.67 -1.99 -18.02
C ASP A 417 -38.95 -2.75 -17.70
N VAL A 418 -39.59 -2.40 -16.58
CA VAL A 418 -40.92 -2.92 -16.22
C VAL A 418 -41.98 -1.91 -16.67
N LYS A 419 -42.99 -2.38 -17.42
CA LYS A 419 -44.17 -1.58 -17.76
C LYS A 419 -45.39 -2.09 -17.03
N ASN A 420 -46.24 -1.20 -16.62
CA ASN A 420 -47.53 -1.55 -16.04
C ASN A 420 -48.46 -2.18 -17.10
N PHE A 421 -49.60 -2.73 -16.68
CA PHE A 421 -50.48 -3.52 -17.53
C PHE A 421 -50.96 -2.86 -18.81
N ASP A 422 -51.01 -1.52 -18.89
CA ASP A 422 -51.45 -0.76 -20.08
C ASP A 422 -50.27 -0.09 -20.83
N GLY A 423 -49.02 -0.29 -20.35
CA GLY A 423 -47.81 0.26 -20.97
C GLY A 423 -47.60 1.75 -20.78
N THR A 424 -48.40 2.43 -19.97
CA THR A 424 -48.35 3.89 -19.80
C THR A 424 -47.29 4.35 -18.82
N ARG A 425 -46.82 3.47 -17.89
CA ARG A 425 -45.81 3.75 -16.89
C ARG A 425 -44.63 2.78 -17.05
N THR A 426 -43.45 3.29 -16.79
CA THR A 426 -42.19 2.52 -16.84
C THR A 426 -41.53 2.55 -15.46
N ASN A 427 -41.19 1.38 -14.93
CA ASN A 427 -40.55 1.16 -13.63
C ASN A 427 -41.34 1.74 -12.45
N GLU A 428 -42.67 1.83 -12.60
CA GLU A 428 -43.60 2.31 -11.59
C GLU A 428 -44.92 1.55 -11.68
N LEU A 429 -45.36 0.94 -10.59
CA LEU A 429 -46.68 0.29 -10.41
C LEU A 429 -47.44 1.00 -9.33
N ILE A 430 -48.61 1.51 -9.66
CA ILE A 430 -49.49 2.25 -8.74
C ILE A 430 -50.71 1.44 -8.39
N ARG A 431 -51.56 1.95 -7.50
CA ARG A 431 -52.79 1.33 -7.03
C ARG A 431 -53.74 0.90 -8.15
N ALA A 432 -53.76 1.64 -9.27
CA ALA A 432 -54.58 1.29 -10.44
C ALA A 432 -54.13 -0.01 -11.14
N ASP A 433 -52.90 -0.45 -10.87
CA ASP A 433 -52.31 -1.68 -11.39
C ASP A 433 -52.57 -2.90 -10.49
N LYS A 434 -53.28 -2.73 -9.39
CA LYS A 434 -53.67 -3.80 -8.48
C LYS A 434 -54.37 -4.95 -9.23
N ASP A 435 -53.97 -6.18 -8.86
CA ASP A 435 -54.46 -7.43 -9.45
C ASP A 435 -54.24 -7.60 -10.95
N LYS A 436 -53.25 -6.87 -11.52
CA LYS A 436 -52.85 -6.94 -12.93
C LYS A 436 -51.38 -7.30 -13.08
N ASP A 437 -51.10 -8.07 -14.12
CA ASP A 437 -49.73 -8.45 -14.46
C ASP A 437 -48.98 -7.23 -15.01
N ALA A 438 -47.67 -7.15 -14.75
CA ALA A 438 -46.76 -6.23 -15.40
C ALA A 438 -46.04 -6.92 -16.54
N THR A 439 -45.34 -6.16 -17.37
CA THR A 439 -44.52 -6.68 -18.47
C THR A 439 -43.09 -6.23 -18.30
N PHE A 440 -42.13 -7.17 -18.32
CA PHE A 440 -40.72 -6.86 -18.36
C PHE A 440 -40.24 -6.80 -19.80
N HIS A 441 -39.72 -5.65 -20.23
CA HIS A 441 -39.18 -5.40 -21.56
C HIS A 441 -37.67 -5.42 -21.48
N PHE A 442 -37.00 -6.18 -22.33
CA PHE A 442 -35.56 -6.22 -22.45
C PHE A 442 -35.13 -6.39 -23.92
N GLU A 443 -33.87 -6.23 -24.22
CA GLU A 443 -33.29 -6.54 -25.52
C GLU A 443 -32.48 -7.83 -25.43
N TRP A 444 -32.70 -8.74 -26.39
CA TRP A 444 -31.82 -9.89 -26.54
C TRP A 444 -30.38 -9.40 -26.72
N TYR A 445 -29.44 -10.00 -26.01
CA TYR A 445 -28.03 -9.72 -26.24
C TYR A 445 -27.58 -10.27 -27.59
N SER A 446 -26.56 -9.64 -28.22
CA SER A 446 -26.10 -9.94 -29.58
C SER A 446 -25.59 -11.37 -29.79
N GLU A 447 -25.10 -12.00 -28.71
CA GLU A 447 -24.54 -13.33 -28.70
C GLU A 447 -25.57 -14.43 -28.32
N ALA A 448 -26.86 -14.13 -28.33
CA ALA A 448 -27.90 -15.10 -28.04
C ALA A 448 -27.92 -16.23 -29.10
N VAL A 449 -27.89 -17.44 -28.62
CA VAL A 449 -27.93 -18.67 -29.46
C VAL A 449 -28.90 -19.68 -28.90
N ASN A 450 -29.35 -20.61 -29.77
CA ASN A 450 -30.29 -21.65 -29.40
C ASN A 450 -29.89 -22.38 -28.10
N GLY A 451 -30.86 -22.49 -27.20
CA GLY A 451 -30.70 -23.18 -25.93
C GLY A 451 -30.21 -22.31 -24.80
N HIS A 452 -29.94 -21.01 -25.01
CA HIS A 452 -29.76 -20.07 -23.89
C HIS A 452 -31.09 -19.89 -23.17
N VAL A 453 -31.05 -20.00 -21.84
CA VAL A 453 -32.22 -19.89 -20.97
C VAL A 453 -32.15 -18.60 -20.20
N ILE A 454 -33.24 -17.84 -20.22
CA ILE A 454 -33.38 -16.61 -19.46
C ILE A 454 -34.40 -16.81 -18.34
N ASP A 455 -33.98 -16.59 -17.12
CA ASP A 455 -34.79 -16.60 -15.92
C ASP A 455 -34.95 -15.17 -15.40
N PHE A 456 -36.21 -14.74 -15.18
CA PHE A 456 -36.50 -13.42 -14.64
C PHE A 456 -36.69 -13.47 -13.14
N TYR A 457 -36.27 -12.41 -12.46
CA TYR A 457 -36.34 -12.30 -11.00
C TYR A 457 -37.03 -11.02 -10.58
N TRP A 458 -38.02 -11.16 -9.70
CA TRP A 458 -38.75 -10.08 -9.06
C TRP A 458 -38.45 -10.09 -7.56
N ASN A 459 -37.88 -9.03 -7.03
CA ASN A 459 -37.46 -8.94 -5.62
C ASN A 459 -36.67 -10.18 -5.12
N GLY A 460 -35.75 -10.68 -5.96
CA GLY A 460 -34.91 -11.86 -5.68
C GLY A 460 -35.60 -13.21 -5.88
N GLU A 461 -36.92 -13.27 -6.16
CA GLU A 461 -37.66 -14.49 -6.46
C GLU A 461 -37.70 -14.75 -7.97
N ARG A 462 -37.43 -15.99 -8.37
CA ARG A 462 -37.51 -16.40 -9.77
C ARG A 462 -38.97 -16.48 -10.22
N VAL A 463 -39.30 -15.80 -11.31
CA VAL A 463 -40.63 -15.83 -11.95
C VAL A 463 -40.67 -17.02 -12.91
N VAL A 464 -41.23 -18.13 -12.45
CA VAL A 464 -41.15 -19.41 -13.16
C VAL A 464 -41.85 -19.37 -14.53
N GLU A 465 -42.99 -18.71 -14.61
CA GLU A 465 -43.82 -18.59 -15.82
C GLU A 465 -43.20 -17.70 -16.88
N ALA A 466 -42.26 -16.80 -16.46
CA ALA A 466 -41.57 -15.90 -17.37
C ALA A 466 -40.29 -16.50 -18.00
N GLN A 467 -39.90 -17.73 -17.64
CA GLN A 467 -38.71 -18.34 -18.22
C GLN A 467 -38.84 -18.44 -19.75
N VAL A 468 -37.79 -18.03 -20.45
CA VAL A 468 -37.72 -18.12 -21.93
C VAL A 468 -36.45 -18.84 -22.33
N THR A 469 -36.56 -19.70 -23.35
CA THR A 469 -35.40 -20.31 -24.01
C THR A 469 -35.28 -19.70 -25.38
N PHE A 470 -34.08 -19.19 -25.71
CA PHE A 470 -33.83 -18.65 -27.05
C PHE A 470 -33.92 -19.75 -28.11
N ASP A 471 -34.69 -19.48 -29.16
CA ASP A 471 -34.86 -20.35 -30.31
C ASP A 471 -34.83 -19.49 -31.58
N ASP A 472 -33.81 -19.62 -32.43
CA ASP A 472 -33.61 -18.84 -33.63
C ASP A 472 -34.68 -19.12 -34.73
N SER A 473 -35.50 -20.15 -34.55
CA SER A 473 -36.67 -20.41 -35.39
C SER A 473 -37.89 -19.60 -35.03
N ASP A 474 -37.89 -18.97 -33.83
CA ASP A 474 -38.95 -18.07 -33.40
C ASP A 474 -38.67 -16.65 -33.94
N PRO A 475 -39.61 -16.08 -34.73
CA PRO A 475 -39.40 -14.75 -35.32
C PRO A 475 -39.30 -13.58 -34.28
N GLU A 476 -39.73 -13.81 -33.04
CA GLU A 476 -39.60 -12.83 -31.95
C GLU A 476 -38.24 -12.92 -31.24
N HIS A 477 -37.50 -14.02 -31.41
CA HIS A 477 -36.17 -14.20 -30.83
C HIS A 477 -35.07 -13.69 -31.76
N VAL A 478 -34.89 -12.38 -31.79
CA VAL A 478 -33.90 -11.72 -32.63
C VAL A 478 -32.73 -11.21 -31.78
N PRO A 479 -31.48 -11.71 -31.97
CA PRO A 479 -30.33 -11.15 -31.27
C PRO A 479 -30.22 -9.64 -31.45
N GLY A 480 -30.13 -8.88 -30.35
CA GLY A 480 -30.17 -7.43 -30.35
C GLY A 480 -31.57 -6.82 -30.56
N GLY A 481 -32.61 -7.63 -30.65
CA GLY A 481 -33.97 -7.18 -30.78
C GLY A 481 -34.75 -7.12 -29.48
N PRO A 482 -35.86 -6.36 -29.45
CA PRO A 482 -36.68 -6.22 -28.24
C PRO A 482 -37.49 -7.50 -27.99
N PHE A 483 -37.70 -7.80 -26.74
CA PHE A 483 -38.56 -8.90 -26.28
C PHE A 483 -39.26 -8.52 -24.97
N GLU A 484 -40.41 -9.12 -24.70
CA GLU A 484 -41.18 -8.86 -23.50
C GLU A 484 -41.75 -10.13 -22.89
N VAL A 485 -41.81 -10.12 -21.54
CA VAL A 485 -42.41 -11.23 -20.79
C VAL A 485 -43.37 -10.71 -19.73
N ALA A 486 -44.45 -11.44 -19.50
CA ALA A 486 -45.37 -11.11 -18.42
C ALA A 486 -44.78 -11.47 -17.05
N ILE A 487 -44.93 -10.56 -16.10
CA ILE A 487 -44.66 -10.78 -14.67
C ILE A 487 -46.00 -10.90 -13.95
N PRO A 488 -46.40 -12.11 -13.53
CA PRO A 488 -47.72 -12.32 -12.88
C PRO A 488 -47.85 -11.50 -11.60
N TRP A 489 -49.05 -10.99 -11.40
CA TRP A 489 -49.42 -10.22 -10.18
C TRP A 489 -49.06 -10.95 -8.86
N SER A 490 -49.08 -12.27 -8.85
CA SER A 490 -48.75 -13.07 -7.66
C SER A 490 -47.33 -12.79 -7.16
N TYR A 491 -46.34 -12.56 -8.06
CA TYR A 491 -44.98 -12.23 -7.70
C TYR A 491 -44.85 -10.78 -7.26
N ILE A 492 -45.58 -9.85 -7.93
CA ILE A 492 -45.62 -8.44 -7.55
C ILE A 492 -46.18 -8.31 -6.13
N LYS A 493 -47.35 -8.96 -5.86
CA LYS A 493 -47.98 -8.98 -4.54
C LYS A 493 -47.05 -9.55 -3.47
N LYS A 494 -46.38 -10.66 -3.76
CA LYS A 494 -45.44 -11.30 -2.82
C LYS A 494 -44.21 -10.46 -2.56
N GLY A 495 -43.72 -9.73 -3.58
CA GLY A 495 -42.57 -8.82 -3.47
C GLY A 495 -42.84 -7.60 -2.57
N GLY A 496 -44.09 -7.22 -2.37
CA GLY A 496 -44.49 -6.08 -1.53
C GLY A 496 -44.42 -4.73 -2.23
N ASN A 497 -44.94 -3.69 -1.56
CA ASN A 497 -44.71 -2.31 -1.95
C ASN A 497 -43.26 -1.91 -1.61
N GLY A 498 -42.70 -0.96 -2.38
CA GLY A 498 -41.35 -0.46 -2.14
C GLY A 498 -40.92 0.56 -3.17
N ASN A 499 -40.02 1.46 -2.77
CA ASN A 499 -39.49 2.52 -3.66
C ASN A 499 -38.37 2.01 -4.59
N SER A 500 -37.86 0.80 -4.40
CA SER A 500 -36.76 0.19 -5.18
C SER A 500 -36.85 -1.34 -5.09
N VAL A 501 -37.86 -1.90 -5.74
CA VAL A 501 -38.00 -3.36 -5.88
C VAL A 501 -37.08 -3.83 -7.00
N PRO A 502 -36.06 -4.66 -6.71
CA PRO A 502 -35.07 -5.06 -7.70
C PRO A 502 -35.64 -6.08 -8.68
N VAL A 503 -35.48 -5.80 -9.98
CA VAL A 503 -35.86 -6.69 -11.08
C VAL A 503 -34.70 -6.91 -12.02
N TYR A 504 -34.37 -8.14 -12.35
CA TYR A 504 -33.26 -8.47 -13.25
C TYR A 504 -33.52 -9.84 -13.91
N TYR A 505 -32.70 -10.17 -14.89
CA TYR A 505 -32.71 -11.51 -15.47
C TYR A 505 -31.33 -12.18 -15.37
N ARG A 506 -31.34 -13.50 -15.40
CA ARG A 506 -30.15 -14.35 -15.49
C ARG A 506 -30.14 -15.09 -16.81
N VAL A 507 -28.93 -15.26 -17.34
CA VAL A 507 -28.69 -16.04 -18.55
C VAL A 507 -27.89 -17.28 -18.18
N SER A 508 -28.40 -18.42 -18.55
CA SER A 508 -27.75 -19.74 -18.42
C SER A 508 -27.84 -20.55 -19.72
N ALA A 509 -27.16 -21.66 -19.78
CA ALA A 509 -27.31 -22.62 -20.86
C ALA A 509 -27.10 -24.06 -20.36
N ALA A 510 -27.65 -25.02 -21.05
CA ALA A 510 -27.53 -26.44 -20.68
C ALA A 510 -26.04 -26.89 -20.64
N GLY A 511 -25.63 -27.45 -19.50
CA GLY A 511 -24.25 -27.89 -19.27
C GLY A 511 -23.32 -26.82 -18.71
N LEU A 512 -23.71 -25.54 -18.66
CA LEU A 512 -22.96 -24.48 -17.98
C LEU A 512 -23.27 -24.45 -16.47
N VAL A 513 -22.27 -24.12 -15.69
CA VAL A 513 -22.36 -24.02 -14.21
C VAL A 513 -22.34 -22.59 -13.70
N ASN A 514 -22.11 -21.62 -14.59
CA ASN A 514 -22.02 -20.21 -14.24
C ASN A 514 -23.11 -19.43 -14.97
N ASP A 515 -23.97 -18.79 -14.18
CA ASP A 515 -25.00 -17.87 -14.67
C ASP A 515 -24.45 -16.45 -14.75
N LEU A 516 -24.93 -15.71 -15.75
CA LEU A 516 -24.67 -14.27 -15.86
C LEU A 516 -25.94 -13.49 -15.53
N HIS A 517 -25.77 -12.31 -14.97
CA HIS A 517 -26.87 -11.45 -14.58
C HIS A 517 -26.89 -10.16 -15.41
N SER A 518 -28.10 -9.67 -15.72
CA SER A 518 -28.27 -8.29 -16.16
C SER A 518 -28.04 -7.33 -15.01
N PRO A 519 -27.75 -6.04 -15.27
CA PRO A 519 -27.91 -5.00 -14.26
C PRO A 519 -29.35 -4.97 -13.74
N THR A 520 -29.50 -4.62 -12.47
CA THR A 520 -30.81 -4.54 -11.81
C THR A 520 -31.57 -3.28 -12.23
N THR A 521 -32.89 -3.45 -12.45
CA THR A 521 -33.87 -2.37 -12.57
C THR A 521 -34.57 -2.18 -11.24
N ASP A 522 -34.59 -0.94 -10.74
CA ASP A 522 -35.36 -0.58 -9.56
C ASP A 522 -36.77 -0.15 -9.97
N VAL A 523 -37.77 -0.82 -9.43
CA VAL A 523 -39.18 -0.57 -9.70
C VAL A 523 -39.85 0.01 -8.46
N VAL A 524 -40.54 1.12 -8.62
CA VAL A 524 -41.40 1.68 -7.57
C VAL A 524 -42.72 0.91 -7.59
N VAL A 525 -43.07 0.26 -6.49
CA VAL A 525 -44.32 -0.53 -6.34
C VAL A 525 -45.16 0.04 -5.23
N ASN A 526 -46.29 0.63 -5.60
CA ASN A 526 -47.35 1.11 -4.70
C ASN A 526 -48.70 0.51 -5.08
N ALA A 527 -48.69 -0.67 -5.67
CA ALA A 527 -49.89 -1.32 -6.23
C ALA A 527 -50.62 -2.21 -5.24
N ILE A 528 -49.99 -2.60 -4.11
CA ILE A 528 -50.56 -3.55 -3.15
C ILE A 528 -51.36 -2.79 -2.11
N ALA A 529 -52.57 -3.27 -1.82
CA ALA A 529 -53.45 -2.65 -0.81
C ALA A 529 -52.77 -2.67 0.57
N VAL A 530 -52.73 -1.52 1.18
CA VAL A 530 -52.30 -1.35 2.57
C VAL A 530 -53.40 -1.82 3.48
N GLU A 531 -53.13 -2.73 4.42
CA GLU A 531 -54.05 -3.10 5.50
C GLU A 531 -53.56 -2.39 6.77
N LEU A 532 -54.39 -1.50 7.31
CA LEU A 532 -54.09 -0.75 8.52
C LEU A 532 -54.45 -1.60 9.77
N PRO A 533 -53.50 -1.95 10.64
CA PRO A 533 -53.82 -2.64 11.89
C PRO A 533 -54.68 -1.77 12.83
N PRO A 534 -55.52 -2.35 13.69
CA PRO A 534 -56.42 -1.57 14.53
C PRO A 534 -55.68 -0.71 15.56
N ALA A 535 -56.15 0.52 15.79
CA ALA A 535 -55.75 1.34 16.94
C ALA A 535 -56.28 0.77 18.23
N SER A 536 -55.76 1.18 19.38
CA SER A 536 -56.23 0.67 20.69
C SER A 536 -56.16 1.72 21.78
N PHE A 537 -56.70 1.36 22.97
CA PHE A 537 -56.51 2.15 24.18
C PHE A 537 -55.57 1.38 25.13
N PRO A 538 -54.34 1.83 25.39
CA PRO A 538 -53.35 1.06 26.15
C PRO A 538 -53.77 0.80 27.62
N THR A 539 -54.62 1.65 28.18
CA THR A 539 -55.18 1.45 29.51
C THR A 539 -56.37 0.48 29.51
N ILE A 540 -56.76 -0.02 28.31
CA ILE A 540 -57.87 -0.94 28.10
C ILE A 540 -57.41 -2.02 27.12
N PRO A 541 -56.56 -2.95 27.52
CA PRO A 541 -55.91 -3.90 26.60
C PRO A 541 -56.83 -4.96 25.99
N ASP A 542 -58.02 -5.16 26.59
CA ASP A 542 -59.02 -6.12 26.13
C ASP A 542 -60.27 -5.36 25.69
N PRO A 543 -60.78 -5.54 24.45
CA PRO A 543 -62.01 -4.90 23.99
C PRO A 543 -63.25 -5.22 24.89
N ASP A 544 -63.22 -6.37 25.54
CA ASP A 544 -64.25 -6.73 26.54
C ASP A 544 -64.01 -6.13 27.93
N GLY A 545 -62.92 -5.42 28.12
CA GLY A 545 -62.52 -4.71 29.33
C GLY A 545 -63.54 -3.65 29.70
N PHE A 546 -63.50 -3.26 30.97
CA PHE A 546 -64.46 -2.30 31.53
C PHE A 546 -63.69 -1.13 32.17
N PRO A 547 -63.20 -0.17 31.34
CA PRO A 547 -62.43 0.96 31.85
C PRO A 547 -63.33 1.80 32.82
N ARG A 548 -62.67 2.20 33.88
CA ARG A 548 -63.25 3.08 34.90
C ARG A 548 -62.43 4.37 34.95
N CYS A 549 -62.71 5.19 35.95
CA CYS A 549 -61.95 6.45 36.11
C CYS A 549 -60.44 6.28 36.22
N ASP A 550 -59.96 5.12 36.62
CA ASP A 550 -58.56 4.79 36.72
C ASP A 550 -57.83 4.65 35.34
N ALA A 551 -58.61 4.47 34.28
CA ALA A 551 -58.06 4.50 32.90
C ALA A 551 -57.77 5.92 32.37
N LEU A 552 -58.26 6.97 33.04
CA LEU A 552 -58.06 8.38 32.67
C LEU A 552 -56.82 8.94 33.34
N GLU A 553 -56.15 9.88 32.66
CA GLU A 553 -55.07 10.69 33.22
C GLU A 553 -55.62 11.70 34.27
N ASN A 554 -54.73 12.42 34.96
CA ASN A 554 -55.11 13.35 36.02
C ASN A 554 -56.03 14.51 35.56
N ASP A 555 -55.89 14.92 34.31
CA ASP A 555 -56.68 15.96 33.65
C ASP A 555 -57.96 15.41 32.99
N GLY A 556 -58.19 14.10 33.09
CA GLY A 556 -59.33 13.44 32.50
C GLY A 556 -59.13 12.97 31.07
N SER A 557 -57.96 13.22 30.46
CA SER A 557 -57.65 12.72 29.11
C SER A 557 -57.54 11.19 29.11
N LEU A 558 -57.81 10.57 27.95
CA LEU A 558 -57.66 9.14 27.74
C LEU A 558 -56.54 8.88 26.70
N LYS A 559 -55.63 7.99 27.04
CA LYS A 559 -54.59 7.54 26.12
C LYS A 559 -55.16 6.63 25.04
N ALA A 560 -54.74 6.88 23.81
CA ALA A 560 -54.99 6.03 22.66
C ALA A 560 -53.71 5.79 21.88
N ASP A 561 -53.55 4.58 21.35
CA ASP A 561 -52.34 4.12 20.68
C ASP A 561 -52.62 3.86 19.20
N ILE A 562 -51.74 4.40 18.38
CA ILE A 562 -51.55 3.96 17.00
C ILE A 562 -50.43 2.88 17.01
N PRO A 563 -50.72 1.69 16.44
CA PRO A 563 -49.76 0.59 16.43
C PRO A 563 -48.53 0.85 15.54
N ASP A 564 -47.57 -0.08 15.54
CA ASP A 564 -46.46 -0.06 14.64
C ASP A 564 -46.93 -0.19 13.17
N LEU A 565 -46.66 0.82 12.36
CA LEU A 565 -47.01 0.93 10.94
C LEU A 565 -45.78 0.71 10.03
N THR A 566 -44.67 0.24 10.59
CA THR A 566 -43.42 -0.02 9.80
C THR A 566 -43.72 -1.02 8.68
N GLY A 567 -43.35 -0.67 7.45
CA GLY A 567 -43.65 -1.46 6.25
C GLY A 567 -45.07 -1.36 5.73
N VAL A 568 -45.93 -0.55 6.40
CA VAL A 568 -47.32 -0.24 6.01
C VAL A 568 -47.44 1.18 5.53
N LEU A 569 -46.90 2.15 6.28
CA LEU A 569 -46.83 3.57 5.96
C LEU A 569 -45.40 4.08 6.13
N GLU A 570 -45.12 5.28 5.56
CA GLU A 570 -43.81 5.91 5.59
C GLU A 570 -43.80 7.23 6.39
N VAL A 571 -42.62 7.70 6.73
CA VAL A 571 -42.42 9.04 7.30
C VAL A 571 -42.88 10.09 6.30
N GLY A 572 -43.75 10.98 6.72
CA GLY A 572 -44.41 11.99 5.87
C GLY A 572 -45.86 11.65 5.52
N ASP A 573 -46.28 10.40 5.67
CA ASP A 573 -47.69 10.03 5.49
C ASP A 573 -48.56 10.68 6.57
N LYS A 574 -49.79 10.97 6.19
CA LYS A 574 -50.78 11.61 7.08
C LYS A 574 -51.90 10.66 7.37
N ILE A 575 -52.18 10.42 8.66
CA ILE A 575 -53.34 9.66 9.13
C ILE A 575 -54.31 10.57 9.83
N SER A 576 -55.62 10.32 9.62
CA SER A 576 -56.70 10.97 10.32
C SER A 576 -57.31 10.00 11.32
N VAL A 577 -57.33 10.34 12.58
CA VAL A 577 -57.87 9.47 13.67
C VAL A 577 -59.20 10.02 14.16
N VAL A 578 -60.16 9.13 14.30
CA VAL A 578 -61.48 9.44 14.86
C VAL A 578 -61.75 8.57 16.07
N VAL A 579 -62.07 9.20 17.19
CA VAL A 579 -62.60 8.50 18.40
C VAL A 579 -64.05 8.91 18.59
N THR A 580 -64.96 7.95 18.52
CA THR A 580 -66.39 8.17 18.56
C THR A 580 -66.98 7.64 19.85
N PRO A 581 -67.41 8.50 20.79
CA PRO A 581 -68.21 8.12 21.92
C PRO A 581 -69.65 7.71 21.51
N MET A 582 -70.14 6.60 22.06
CA MET A 582 -71.40 6.04 21.65
C MET A 582 -72.29 5.66 22.87
N ARG A 583 -73.60 5.71 22.69
CA ARG A 583 -74.55 5.22 23.64
C ARG A 583 -74.67 3.69 23.60
N GLY A 584 -75.06 3.12 24.71
CA GLY A 584 -75.39 1.70 24.80
C GLY A 584 -74.19 0.77 25.01
N ASN A 585 -74.47 -0.51 25.11
CA ASN A 585 -73.48 -1.56 25.42
C ASN A 585 -72.96 -2.23 24.13
N LEU A 586 -71.86 -3.02 24.22
CA LEU A 586 -71.39 -3.88 23.12
C LEU A 586 -72.54 -4.74 22.58
N GLY A 587 -72.57 -4.94 21.26
CA GLY A 587 -73.61 -5.70 20.56
C GLY A 587 -74.91 -4.96 20.27
N THR A 588 -75.04 -3.67 20.70
CA THR A 588 -76.16 -2.82 20.25
C THR A 588 -75.76 -2.09 18.95
N PRO A 589 -76.67 -1.64 18.10
CA PRO A 589 -76.36 -0.79 16.96
C PRO A 589 -75.54 0.43 17.35
N GLU A 590 -74.69 0.90 16.45
CA GLU A 590 -73.91 2.12 16.66
C GLU A 590 -74.83 3.33 16.86
N ASP A 591 -74.67 4.04 17.95
CA ASP A 591 -75.41 5.24 18.32
C ASP A 591 -74.43 6.33 18.79
N PRO A 592 -73.80 7.05 17.88
CA PRO A 592 -72.83 8.10 18.20
C PRO A 592 -73.44 9.24 19.02
N ILE A 593 -72.66 9.76 19.95
CA ILE A 593 -73.01 10.97 20.72
C ILE A 593 -72.56 12.18 19.91
N VAL A 594 -73.49 12.79 19.20
CA VAL A 594 -73.18 13.90 18.26
C VAL A 594 -72.50 15.06 18.98
N GLY A 595 -71.37 15.51 18.42
CA GLY A 595 -70.59 16.61 18.95
C GLY A 595 -69.59 16.20 20.07
N ALA A 596 -69.46 14.90 20.34
CA ALA A 596 -68.53 14.35 21.30
C ALA A 596 -67.32 13.66 20.58
N GLU A 597 -67.34 13.54 19.26
CA GLU A 597 -66.29 12.93 18.48
C GLU A 597 -64.97 13.69 18.66
N PHE A 598 -63.86 12.96 18.85
CA PHE A 598 -62.51 13.49 18.78
C PHE A 598 -61.93 13.18 17.40
N GLU A 599 -61.43 14.19 16.72
CA GLU A 599 -60.79 14.08 15.44
C GLU A 599 -59.40 14.73 15.48
N ALA A 600 -58.39 14.04 14.97
CA ALA A 600 -57.04 14.57 14.89
C ALA A 600 -56.31 14.01 13.70
N ASP A 601 -55.49 14.87 13.05
CA ASP A 601 -54.59 14.52 11.99
C ASP A 601 -53.13 14.41 12.50
N PHE A 602 -52.47 13.36 12.16
CA PHE A 602 -51.08 13.12 12.51
C PHE A 602 -50.23 12.91 11.24
N THR A 603 -49.18 13.69 11.08
CA THR A 603 -48.16 13.45 10.06
C THR A 603 -47.07 12.60 10.69
N LEU A 604 -46.85 11.40 10.14
CA LEU A 604 -45.87 10.46 10.66
C LEU A 604 -44.43 11.03 10.50
N ASP A 605 -43.67 10.94 11.58
CA ASP A 605 -42.28 11.46 11.63
C ASP A 605 -41.34 10.46 12.35
N THR A 606 -40.15 10.89 12.71
CA THR A 606 -39.17 10.07 13.43
C THR A 606 -39.11 10.33 14.93
N THR A 607 -39.95 11.24 15.47
CA THR A 607 -39.80 11.76 16.85
C THR A 607 -41.12 11.85 17.62
N ALA A 608 -42.05 12.66 17.17
CA ALA A 608 -43.31 12.93 17.86
C ALA A 608 -44.39 11.89 17.55
N PHE A 609 -44.48 11.51 16.27
CA PHE A 609 -45.47 10.55 15.76
C PHE A 609 -44.75 9.50 14.89
N PRO A 610 -43.90 8.65 15.52
CA PRO A 610 -43.08 7.72 14.77
C PRO A 610 -43.88 6.63 14.09
N VAL A 611 -43.44 6.18 12.92
CA VAL A 611 -44.02 5.05 12.17
C VAL A 611 -44.06 3.77 13.03
N THR A 612 -43.14 3.63 13.98
CA THR A 612 -43.08 2.50 14.92
C THR A 612 -44.18 2.49 15.97
N GLY A 613 -45.14 3.40 15.86
CA GLY A 613 -46.27 3.53 16.77
C GLY A 613 -46.08 4.65 17.79
N PHE A 614 -47.22 5.23 18.23
CA PHE A 614 -47.22 6.33 19.18
C PHE A 614 -48.53 6.40 19.98
N THR A 615 -48.44 7.04 21.15
CA THR A 615 -49.60 7.31 22.01
C THR A 615 -50.01 8.78 21.88
N PHE A 616 -51.30 9.04 21.80
CA PHE A 616 -51.85 10.40 21.87
C PHE A 616 -52.96 10.49 22.94
N LEU A 617 -53.43 11.70 23.22
CA LEU A 617 -54.45 11.95 24.24
C LEU A 617 -55.75 12.39 23.59
N VAL A 618 -56.84 11.71 23.97
CA VAL A 618 -58.19 12.12 23.68
C VAL A 618 -58.61 13.12 24.75
N GLN A 619 -58.77 14.37 24.35
CA GLN A 619 -59.04 15.52 25.23
C GLN A 619 -59.73 16.66 24.48
N PRO A 620 -60.46 17.59 25.15
CA PRO A 620 -60.65 17.67 26.61
C PRO A 620 -61.75 16.71 27.12
N TYR A 621 -61.70 16.43 28.44
CA TYR A 621 -62.59 15.50 29.11
C TYR A 621 -64.05 15.83 28.95
N ASP A 622 -64.46 17.08 29.16
CA ASP A 622 -65.84 17.59 29.14
C ASP A 622 -66.47 17.46 27.74
N ILE A 623 -65.71 17.44 26.68
CA ILE A 623 -66.23 17.32 25.32
C ILE A 623 -66.30 15.86 24.87
N HIS A 624 -65.19 15.11 25.05
CA HIS A 624 -65.03 13.82 24.36
C HIS A 624 -65.27 12.60 25.28
N ILE A 625 -65.22 12.77 26.61
CA ILE A 625 -65.30 11.64 27.57
C ILE A 625 -66.46 11.75 28.50
N LEU A 626 -66.75 12.91 29.11
CA LEU A 626 -67.87 13.13 30.02
C LEU A 626 -69.25 12.78 29.38
N PRO A 627 -69.51 13.03 28.09
CA PRO A 627 -70.72 12.65 27.43
C PRO A 627 -71.06 11.13 27.52
N LEU A 628 -70.02 10.28 27.59
CA LEU A 628 -70.26 8.83 27.83
C LEU A 628 -70.98 8.53 29.12
N TYR A 629 -70.78 9.36 30.15
CA TYR A 629 -71.54 9.26 31.42
C TYR A 629 -72.87 9.93 31.30
N ASP A 630 -72.98 11.13 30.78
CA ASP A 630 -74.19 11.96 30.77
C ASP A 630 -75.26 11.39 29.84
N GLU A 631 -74.86 10.93 28.66
CA GLU A 631 -75.76 10.41 27.64
C GLU A 631 -76.12 8.92 27.80
N ASN A 632 -75.63 8.25 28.86
CA ASN A 632 -76.03 6.87 29.23
C ASN A 632 -76.71 6.82 30.63
N PRO A 633 -77.90 7.39 30.81
CA PRO A 633 -78.49 7.64 32.12
C PRO A 633 -78.89 6.37 32.86
N THR A 634 -79.18 5.23 32.17
CA THR A 634 -79.70 4.03 32.75
C THR A 634 -78.66 3.25 33.57
N ASN A 635 -77.51 3.07 33.09
CA ASN A 635 -76.45 2.29 33.72
C ASN A 635 -75.04 2.94 33.65
N ARG A 636 -74.96 4.12 33.07
CA ARG A 636 -73.68 4.88 32.86
C ARG A 636 -72.62 4.10 32.04
N ILE A 637 -73.09 3.17 31.21
CA ILE A 637 -72.22 2.37 30.34
C ILE A 637 -72.38 2.87 28.93
N GLY A 638 -71.26 3.35 28.35
CA GLY A 638 -71.16 3.73 26.97
C GLY A 638 -70.10 2.87 26.23
N ARG A 639 -69.81 3.25 25.01
CA ARG A 639 -68.80 2.65 24.19
C ARG A 639 -67.89 3.74 23.58
N LEU A 640 -66.65 3.41 23.43
CA LEU A 640 -65.70 4.19 22.57
C LEU A 640 -65.27 3.35 21.38
N LYS A 641 -65.37 3.94 20.20
CA LYS A 641 -64.83 3.39 18.97
C LYS A 641 -63.66 4.25 18.56
N ILE A 642 -62.51 3.62 18.29
CA ILE A 642 -61.38 4.28 17.67
C ILE A 642 -61.11 3.66 16.30
N GLN A 643 -60.89 4.50 15.30
CA GLN A 643 -60.57 4.12 13.94
C GLN A 643 -59.67 5.21 13.33
N TYR A 644 -58.75 4.84 12.47
CA TYR A 644 -57.94 5.80 11.74
C TYR A 644 -57.91 5.49 10.25
N PHE A 645 -57.61 6.50 9.48
CA PHE A 645 -57.75 6.53 8.02
C PHE A 645 -56.48 7.05 7.42
N PHE A 646 -56.09 6.47 6.28
CA PHE A 646 -55.00 6.92 5.44
C PHE A 646 -55.54 7.19 4.04
N ASP A 647 -55.31 8.41 3.54
CA ASP A 647 -55.65 8.79 2.16
C ASP A 647 -54.41 8.63 1.28
N ASP A 648 -54.39 7.59 0.45
CA ASP A 648 -53.28 7.36 -0.49
C ASP A 648 -53.43 8.16 -1.80
N SER A 649 -54.25 9.19 -1.83
CA SER A 649 -54.61 10.01 -2.99
C SER A 649 -55.50 9.31 -4.04
N THR A 650 -55.74 8.04 -3.92
CA THR A 650 -56.63 7.26 -4.81
C THR A 650 -57.87 6.71 -4.09
N GLU A 651 -57.69 6.27 -2.86
CA GLU A 651 -58.76 5.79 -1.98
C GLU A 651 -58.42 6.08 -0.51
N VAL A 652 -59.44 6.16 0.33
CA VAL A 652 -59.27 6.24 1.78
C VAL A 652 -59.25 4.82 2.34
N ILE A 653 -58.11 4.46 2.95
CA ILE A 653 -57.92 3.17 3.59
C ILE A 653 -58.29 3.32 5.06
N GLU A 654 -59.13 2.42 5.55
CA GLU A 654 -59.62 2.43 6.92
C GLU A 654 -58.97 1.32 7.74
N SER A 655 -58.61 1.62 9.00
CA SER A 655 -58.26 0.57 9.96
C SER A 655 -59.51 -0.19 10.41
N GLU A 656 -59.36 -1.43 10.87
CA GLU A 656 -60.41 -2.06 11.60
C GLU A 656 -60.77 -1.22 12.86
N PRO A 657 -62.06 -0.99 13.12
CA PRO A 657 -62.48 -0.24 14.32
C PRO A 657 -62.24 -1.05 15.58
N TRP A 658 -61.65 -0.43 16.60
CA TRP A 658 -61.57 -0.98 17.95
C TRP A 658 -62.64 -0.38 18.80
N ILE A 659 -63.59 -1.22 19.30
CA ILE A 659 -64.74 -0.78 20.10
C ILE A 659 -64.62 -1.37 21.50
N VAL A 660 -64.60 -0.51 22.50
CA VAL A 660 -64.60 -0.93 23.94
C VAL A 660 -65.73 -0.37 24.68
N ARG A 661 -66.21 -1.13 25.72
CA ARG A 661 -67.19 -0.62 26.72
C ARG A 661 -66.51 0.38 27.64
N THR A 662 -67.24 1.37 28.09
CA THR A 662 -66.76 2.36 29.03
C THR A 662 -67.73 2.56 30.18
N ALA A 663 -67.24 2.81 31.42
CA ALA A 663 -67.96 3.23 32.53
C ALA A 663 -67.20 4.25 33.36
N PHE A 664 -66.99 5.43 32.75
CA PHE A 664 -66.33 6.54 33.43
C PHE A 664 -67.20 7.17 34.51
N SER A 665 -67.44 6.41 35.55
CA SER A 665 -68.33 6.81 36.67
C SER A 665 -67.83 6.29 38.02
N THR A 666 -68.21 7.02 39.07
CA THR A 666 -68.03 6.63 40.43
C THR A 666 -69.46 6.27 41.02
N PRO A 667 -69.58 5.64 42.20
CA PRO A 667 -70.86 5.41 42.83
C PRO A 667 -71.69 6.68 43.08
N THR A 668 -71.02 7.86 43.08
CA THR A 668 -71.66 9.15 43.42
C THR A 668 -71.77 10.10 42.21
N GLY A 669 -71.25 9.75 41.01
CA GLY A 669 -71.32 10.64 39.88
C GLY A 669 -70.31 10.28 38.74
N SER A 670 -70.00 11.23 37.88
CA SER A 670 -68.95 11.11 36.88
C SER A 670 -67.56 11.03 37.53
N CYS A 671 -66.50 10.76 36.75
CA CYS A 671 -65.15 10.76 37.26
C CYS A 671 -64.77 12.16 37.80
N PRO A 672 -64.19 12.26 39.01
CA PRO A 672 -63.69 13.54 39.50
C PRO A 672 -62.49 13.95 38.69
N ILE A 673 -62.45 15.19 38.17
CA ILE A 673 -61.36 15.76 37.46
C ILE A 673 -60.99 17.12 38.10
N PRO A 674 -59.77 17.39 38.48
CA PRO A 674 -58.60 16.47 38.38
C PRO A 674 -58.78 15.25 39.29
N ARG A 675 -58.20 14.15 38.92
CA ARG A 675 -58.20 12.95 39.74
C ARG A 675 -57.49 13.21 41.07
N PRO A 676 -58.04 12.64 42.18
CA PRO A 676 -57.48 12.85 43.51
C PRO A 676 -56.06 12.25 43.68
#